data_93778ec9feea8dde3c8ac7265ede5e6d
#
_entry.id   93778ec9feea8dde3c8ac7265ede5e6d
#
_cell.length_a   1.000
_cell.length_b   1.000
_cell.length_c   1.000
_cell.angle_alpha   90.00
_cell.angle_beta   90.00
_cell.angle_gamma   90.00
#
_symmetry.space_group_name_H-M   'P 1'
#
loop_
_entity.id
_entity.type
_entity.pdbx_description
1 polymer ?
#
loop_
_entity_poly.entity_id
_entity_poly.type
_entity_poly.pdbx_seq_one_letter_code
_entity_poly.pdbx_strand_id
1 'polypeptide(L)'
;MNYKNVVLCLLSSFQIFISYGQIFDNFSDGNFTENPTWVGDTSLFVVSSNFELQLSANEAGSAYLTLPHRYSDTLMEWHFSMALDFAPSNNNFARIYLCADKLNVKDEPVSGYYLHFGENGSNDAVELYYKNNGNNYKISRGIDGNIANAFYHHYKITRNKNGVWKIYCDRQRNGNYVLECEAIHLSSHENNIAFGLYCQYTVSNIRKFRFDNFYFGPPVTDTVKPVVISLLEMQDMRSVTVTYNKNIREESGLDIRNYRINETIFPISCQFIENDNSRVRLLFANNFNENERYRLLISSVTDYNNNRMDDFSADLSFYKIKQHDVLIHEIMAQPSANMPLPNYEYIELKNRTDRKLHLQKWSIQLGNNVRVLPDFILPEKGYAVIVAKNNMPFVEAYPNLVGIQSMSITNSGQRLSLFNEENSVIHTVNFSDYWHSQNIKRNGGWALEMIDEMNPCEGETNWDSSVSPSGGTPGYKNSITAINRDNTLPTISGITLEDSLHIILFLSETVVTADSVLAKSLSIKPPVDICSATKILPENSAIKITITQPLSVNTLYTLQIGGKINDCSGLSVPQNSAIKFGVPKEAEFSDIIINEVMTNYAGSTNSTYIEIYNRSEKIIDLKNILIGSGGELYPEKTVIAIPEGHQLLPQSYLVFCKNKNVTLQEYIAPYPERLIEVSNLPSFTKKSGIIHITNLSLERIDYLEYNENLHYEMLSSTSGVSLERINFDVSTQNNHNWTSAAATSGYGTPGYKNSQYTDLIDSQDIITVTPDIISPNNDGFNDYATIRCQFNEENNRLTIRILNRHGQIINSLTNNILCGKDNFFTWDGGTNWGEKVSMDMYILKFEYWNNNGIKKCIQKSIGVK
;
A
#
# COMPACT_ATOMS: atom_id res chain seq x y z
N MET A 1 94.71 10.08 12.64
CA MET A 1 94.74 8.88 11.79
C MET A 1 93.61 9.03 10.79
N ASN A 2 93.97 9.14 9.53
CA ASN A 2 93.11 9.43 8.42
C ASN A 2 92.27 8.16 8.04
N TYR A 3 90.98 8.34 7.83
CA TYR A 3 90.20 7.41 6.95
C TYR A 3 89.54 8.21 5.84
N LYS A 4 89.94 7.94 4.61
CA LYS A 4 89.41 8.46 3.34
C LYS A 4 87.99 7.93 3.09
N ASN A 5 87.09 8.80 2.80
CA ASN A 5 85.75 8.48 2.26
C ASN A 5 85.86 8.01 0.82
N VAL A 6 85.50 6.79 0.52
CA VAL A 6 85.20 6.27 -0.82
C VAL A 6 83.74 6.35 -1.03
N VAL A 7 83.26 7.27 -1.90
CA VAL A 7 81.91 7.36 -2.38
C VAL A 7 81.77 6.29 -3.48
N LEU A 8 81.02 5.21 -3.15
CA LEU A 8 80.60 4.15 -4.12
C LEU A 8 79.28 4.61 -4.74
N CYS A 9 79.26 5.07 -5.98
CA CYS A 9 78.05 5.24 -6.78
C CYS A 9 77.49 3.88 -7.13
N LEU A 10 76.38 3.48 -6.43
CA LEU A 10 75.55 2.37 -6.83
C LEU A 10 74.64 2.83 -7.99
N LEU A 11 75.02 2.49 -9.22
CA LEU A 11 74.09 2.43 -10.36
C LEU A 11 73.12 1.28 -10.10
N SER A 12 71.91 1.63 -9.59
CA SER A 12 70.80 0.68 -9.53
C SER A 12 70.28 0.42 -10.96
N SER A 13 70.81 -0.64 -11.60
CA SER A 13 70.15 -1.21 -12.77
C SER A 13 68.80 -1.74 -12.31
N PHE A 14 67.73 -1.11 -12.72
CA PHE A 14 66.39 -1.67 -12.64
C PHE A 14 66.37 -2.93 -13.52
N GLN A 15 66.61 -4.11 -12.93
CA GLN A 15 66.30 -5.37 -13.59
C GLN A 15 64.80 -5.57 -13.53
N ILE A 16 64.13 -5.36 -14.66
CA ILE A 16 62.73 -5.76 -14.88
C ILE A 16 62.74 -7.31 -14.79
N PHE A 17 62.25 -7.87 -13.69
CA PHE A 17 61.99 -9.27 -13.56
C PHE A 17 60.76 -9.62 -14.42
N ILE A 18 61.01 -10.20 -15.62
CA ILE A 18 59.96 -10.71 -16.48
C ILE A 18 59.56 -12.06 -15.94
N SER A 19 58.34 -12.17 -15.45
CA SER A 19 57.77 -13.41 -14.94
C SER A 19 57.31 -14.34 -16.08
N TYR A 20 57.50 -15.64 -15.94
CA TYR A 20 56.91 -16.68 -16.82
C TYR A 20 55.61 -17.23 -16.25
N GLY A 21 55.01 -16.63 -15.22
CA GLY A 21 53.78 -17.04 -14.56
C GLY A 21 52.54 -16.54 -15.27
N GLN A 22 51.39 -17.06 -14.86
CA GLN A 22 50.08 -16.47 -15.23
C GLN A 22 49.93 -15.06 -14.65
N ILE A 23 49.26 -14.18 -15.40
CA ILE A 23 48.86 -12.86 -14.96
C ILE A 23 47.34 -12.83 -14.82
N PHE A 24 46.86 -12.27 -13.76
CA PHE A 24 45.42 -12.03 -13.54
C PHE A 24 45.26 -10.64 -12.91
N ASP A 25 44.31 -9.86 -13.43
CA ASP A 25 43.93 -8.60 -12.89
C ASP A 25 42.43 -8.35 -13.14
N ASN A 26 41.66 -8.22 -12.08
CA ASN A 26 40.23 -7.86 -12.09
C ASN A 26 39.95 -6.54 -11.38
N PHE A 27 41.01 -5.77 -11.08
CA PHE A 27 40.96 -4.44 -10.46
C PHE A 27 40.13 -4.35 -9.15
N SER A 28 39.79 -5.51 -8.52
CA SER A 28 38.95 -5.54 -7.30
C SER A 28 39.66 -4.94 -6.06
N ASP A 29 40.97 -4.76 -6.12
CA ASP A 29 41.76 -4.07 -5.11
C ASP A 29 41.75 -2.53 -5.26
N GLY A 30 41.10 -2.01 -6.31
CA GLY A 30 40.96 -0.58 -6.60
C GLY A 30 42.16 0.07 -7.24
N ASN A 31 43.18 -0.70 -7.67
CA ASN A 31 44.39 -0.18 -8.30
C ASN A 31 44.85 -0.99 -9.51
N PHE A 32 45.75 -0.46 -10.33
CA PHE A 32 46.38 -1.13 -11.47
C PHE A 32 47.91 -0.84 -11.51
N THR A 33 48.46 -0.25 -10.46
CA THR A 33 49.87 0.11 -10.37
C THR A 33 50.70 -0.83 -9.54
N GLU A 34 50.02 -1.78 -8.83
CA GLU A 34 50.64 -2.84 -8.02
C GLU A 34 49.86 -4.14 -8.21
N ASN A 35 50.55 -5.25 -8.35
CA ASN A 35 50.06 -6.64 -8.36
C ASN A 35 48.91 -6.99 -9.33
N PRO A 36 49.07 -6.79 -10.66
CA PRO A 36 50.27 -6.49 -11.39
C PRO A 36 50.50 -4.99 -11.67
N THR A 37 51.71 -4.62 -11.93
CA THR A 37 52.07 -3.22 -12.25
C THR A 37 51.89 -2.96 -13.75
N TRP A 38 50.86 -2.20 -14.11
CA TRP A 38 50.69 -1.68 -15.46
C TRP A 38 51.57 -0.45 -15.69
N VAL A 39 52.19 -0.38 -16.85
CA VAL A 39 53.06 0.71 -17.23
C VAL A 39 52.55 1.39 -18.51
N GLY A 40 52.70 2.67 -18.63
CA GLY A 40 52.28 3.45 -19.80
C GLY A 40 51.70 4.78 -19.40
N ASP A 41 50.60 5.18 -20.03
CA ASP A 41 49.93 6.47 -19.80
C ASP A 41 49.05 6.41 -18.53
N THR A 42 49.60 6.01 -17.41
CA THR A 42 48.86 5.71 -16.15
C THR A 42 48.01 6.88 -15.65
N SER A 43 48.39 8.12 -15.93
CA SER A 43 47.61 9.32 -15.56
C SER A 43 46.32 9.50 -16.36
N LEU A 44 46.13 8.73 -17.45
CA LEU A 44 44.93 8.73 -18.29
C LEU A 44 43.96 7.60 -18.01
N PHE A 45 44.19 6.80 -16.96
CA PHE A 45 43.31 5.70 -16.53
C PHE A 45 42.99 5.79 -15.05
N VAL A 46 41.83 5.27 -14.68
CA VAL A 46 41.37 5.14 -13.29
C VAL A 46 40.70 3.79 -13.10
N VAL A 47 40.66 3.27 -11.88
CA VAL A 47 39.74 2.20 -11.52
C VAL A 47 38.43 2.84 -11.12
N SER A 48 37.33 2.44 -11.76
CA SER A 48 36.00 2.99 -11.52
C SER A 48 35.41 2.47 -10.21
N SER A 49 34.27 3.03 -9.77
CA SER A 49 33.51 2.50 -8.63
C SER A 49 33.01 1.06 -8.81
N ASN A 50 32.94 0.58 -10.05
CA ASN A 50 32.59 -0.81 -10.39
C ASN A 50 33.82 -1.72 -10.48
N PHE A 51 34.96 -1.28 -10.01
CA PHE A 51 36.24 -2.01 -10.10
C PHE A 51 36.67 -2.37 -11.53
N GLU A 52 36.34 -1.55 -12.52
CA GLU A 52 36.79 -1.69 -13.90
C GLU A 52 37.88 -0.65 -14.22
N LEU A 53 38.87 -1.03 -14.98
CA LEU A 53 39.85 -0.09 -15.52
C LEU A 53 39.18 0.78 -16.59
N GLN A 54 39.13 2.09 -16.38
CA GLN A 54 38.48 3.06 -17.25
C GLN A 54 39.45 4.10 -17.77
N LEU A 55 39.39 4.39 -19.10
CA LEU A 55 40.04 5.58 -19.67
C LEU A 55 39.42 6.83 -19.04
N SER A 56 40.26 7.76 -18.59
CA SER A 56 39.88 9.04 -17.98
C SER A 56 40.76 10.17 -18.48
N ALA A 57 40.68 10.45 -19.78
CA ALA A 57 41.45 11.54 -20.44
C ALA A 57 40.70 12.87 -20.37
N ASN A 58 41.40 13.97 -20.61
CA ASN A 58 40.84 15.32 -20.64
C ASN A 58 40.65 15.87 -22.06
N GLU A 59 41.31 15.32 -23.03
CA GLU A 59 41.35 15.77 -24.45
C GLU A 59 41.37 14.55 -25.37
N ALA A 60 41.10 14.78 -26.66
CA ALA A 60 41.26 13.75 -27.69
C ALA A 60 42.70 13.27 -27.80
N GLY A 61 42.90 11.99 -28.06
CA GLY A 61 44.27 11.47 -28.20
C GLY A 61 44.34 9.97 -28.28
N SER A 62 45.45 9.44 -27.83
CA SER A 62 45.66 7.99 -27.66
C SER A 62 46.28 7.69 -26.31
N ALA A 63 45.94 6.58 -25.72
CA ALA A 63 46.48 6.09 -24.46
C ALA A 63 46.75 4.58 -24.52
N TYR A 64 47.76 4.14 -23.78
CA TYR A 64 48.09 2.73 -23.66
C TYR A 64 48.48 2.35 -22.23
N LEU A 65 48.23 1.11 -21.88
CA LEU A 65 48.78 0.45 -20.71
C LEU A 65 49.29 -0.93 -21.11
N THR A 66 50.44 -1.32 -20.63
CA THR A 66 51.03 -2.64 -20.88
C THR A 66 51.57 -3.28 -19.61
N LEU A 67 51.59 -4.60 -19.59
CA LEU A 67 52.18 -5.42 -18.54
C LEU A 67 53.49 -6.05 -19.10
N PRO A 68 54.65 -5.89 -18.42
CA PRO A 68 55.84 -6.63 -18.76
C PRO A 68 55.60 -8.13 -18.63
N HIS A 69 55.69 -8.85 -19.76
CA HIS A 69 55.54 -10.29 -19.77
C HIS A 69 56.22 -10.93 -20.98
N ARG A 70 56.80 -12.08 -20.77
CA ARG A 70 57.34 -12.86 -21.89
C ARG A 70 56.33 -13.85 -22.40
N TYR A 71 56.17 -13.88 -23.71
CA TYR A 71 55.33 -14.81 -24.43
C TYR A 71 56.05 -16.17 -24.53
N SER A 72 55.28 -17.26 -24.46
CA SER A 72 55.75 -18.66 -24.65
C SER A 72 55.07 -19.29 -25.87
N ASP A 73 55.79 -20.06 -26.66
CA ASP A 73 55.25 -20.81 -27.83
C ASP A 73 54.40 -22.06 -27.46
N THR A 74 54.06 -22.21 -26.20
CA THR A 74 53.18 -23.28 -25.72
C THR A 74 51.71 -22.92 -25.97
N LEU A 75 50.79 -23.78 -25.55
CA LEU A 75 49.35 -23.43 -25.52
C LEU A 75 49.14 -22.29 -24.53
N MET A 76 48.65 -21.16 -25.04
CA MET A 76 48.42 -19.93 -24.27
C MET A 76 46.96 -19.51 -24.39
N GLU A 77 46.49 -18.85 -23.35
CA GLU A 77 45.11 -18.35 -23.24
C GLU A 77 45.11 -16.91 -22.71
N TRP A 78 44.29 -16.07 -23.32
CA TRP A 78 44.01 -14.68 -22.89
C TRP A 78 42.55 -14.55 -22.62
N HIS A 79 42.20 -13.88 -21.55
CA HIS A 79 40.83 -13.46 -21.26
C HIS A 79 40.82 -11.96 -20.95
N PHE A 80 39.76 -11.31 -21.30
CA PHE A 80 39.43 -9.95 -20.84
C PHE A 80 37.96 -9.64 -21.07
N SER A 81 37.46 -8.73 -20.28
CA SER A 81 36.17 -8.06 -20.48
C SER A 81 36.41 -6.68 -21.06
N MET A 82 35.61 -6.27 -22.03
CA MET A 82 35.73 -4.95 -22.62
C MET A 82 34.35 -4.36 -22.92
N ALA A 83 34.15 -3.11 -22.48
CA ALA A 83 33.02 -2.30 -22.86
C ALA A 83 33.47 -1.06 -23.62
N LEU A 84 32.84 -0.82 -24.77
CA LEU A 84 32.89 0.46 -25.48
C LEU A 84 31.48 1.06 -25.46
N ASP A 85 31.27 2.10 -24.67
CA ASP A 85 29.95 2.75 -24.49
C ASP A 85 29.63 3.70 -25.66
N PHE A 86 30.07 3.33 -26.88
CA PHE A 86 29.86 4.03 -28.12
C PHE A 86 30.02 3.04 -29.30
N ALA A 87 29.54 3.41 -30.49
CA ALA A 87 29.85 2.69 -31.75
C ALA A 87 31.31 2.91 -32.15
N PRO A 88 32.17 1.88 -32.22
CA PRO A 88 33.55 2.00 -32.60
C PRO A 88 33.73 2.59 -34.01
N SER A 89 34.91 3.12 -34.33
CA SER A 89 35.20 3.75 -35.62
C SER A 89 36.69 3.95 -35.79
N ASN A 90 37.17 4.35 -36.99
CA ASN A 90 38.58 4.67 -37.24
C ASN A 90 39.17 5.75 -36.31
N ASN A 91 38.34 6.60 -35.73
CA ASN A 91 38.79 7.66 -34.81
C ASN A 91 38.58 7.31 -33.34
N ASN A 92 37.81 6.24 -33.08
CA ASN A 92 37.49 5.76 -31.73
C ASN A 92 37.55 4.25 -31.73
N PHE A 93 38.65 3.67 -31.31
CA PHE A 93 38.87 2.23 -31.33
C PHE A 93 39.76 1.78 -30.17
N ALA A 94 39.66 0.50 -29.84
CA ALA A 94 40.57 -0.17 -28.93
C ALA A 94 41.44 -1.20 -29.66
N ARG A 95 42.61 -1.43 -29.15
CA ARG A 95 43.45 -2.58 -29.48
C ARG A 95 43.88 -3.31 -28.21
N ILE A 96 43.78 -4.63 -28.21
CA ILE A 96 44.35 -5.47 -27.17
C ILE A 96 45.55 -6.18 -27.75
N TYR A 97 46.75 -5.78 -27.32
CA TYR A 97 48.00 -6.44 -27.71
C TYR A 97 48.15 -7.73 -26.95
N LEU A 98 47.99 -8.84 -27.65
CA LEU A 98 48.18 -10.21 -27.11
C LEU A 98 49.65 -10.48 -26.81
N CYS A 99 50.54 -9.88 -27.63
CA CYS A 99 51.96 -9.76 -27.35
C CYS A 99 52.57 -8.61 -28.16
N ALA A 100 53.65 -8.02 -27.67
CA ALA A 100 54.43 -6.96 -28.35
C ALA A 100 55.90 -7.05 -27.95
N ASP A 101 56.78 -6.64 -28.88
CA ASP A 101 58.24 -6.58 -28.67
C ASP A 101 58.69 -5.33 -27.89
N LYS A 102 57.77 -4.42 -27.56
CA LYS A 102 58.02 -3.20 -26.78
C LYS A 102 56.96 -3.01 -25.71
N LEU A 103 57.35 -2.43 -24.58
CA LEU A 103 56.42 -1.98 -23.56
C LEU A 103 55.63 -0.74 -24.01
N ASN A 104 56.27 0.18 -24.70
CA ASN A 104 55.59 1.35 -25.30
C ASN A 104 55.07 0.99 -26.69
N VAL A 105 53.79 0.60 -26.78
CA VAL A 105 53.15 0.19 -28.04
C VAL A 105 52.87 1.36 -29.00
N LYS A 106 53.14 2.61 -28.58
CA LYS A 106 53.12 3.82 -29.45
C LYS A 106 54.48 4.09 -30.11
N ASP A 107 55.56 3.51 -29.62
CA ASP A 107 56.93 3.77 -30.09
C ASP A 107 57.27 2.86 -31.27
N GLU A 108 56.86 3.31 -32.46
CA GLU A 108 57.09 2.57 -33.70
C GLU A 108 58.59 2.45 -34.07
N PRO A 109 59.04 1.40 -34.73
CA PRO A 109 58.25 0.22 -35.15
C PRO A 109 58.01 -0.76 -34.00
N VAL A 110 56.79 -1.32 -33.94
CA VAL A 110 56.37 -2.41 -32.99
C VAL A 110 56.06 -3.65 -33.78
N SER A 111 56.42 -4.84 -33.22
CA SER A 111 56.03 -6.13 -33.73
C SER A 111 55.27 -6.93 -32.69
N GLY A 112 54.30 -7.75 -33.12
CA GLY A 112 53.49 -8.56 -32.21
C GLY A 112 52.13 -8.94 -32.79
N TYR A 113 51.20 -9.34 -31.93
CA TYR A 113 49.81 -9.60 -32.30
C TYR A 113 48.86 -8.77 -31.48
N TYR A 114 47.77 -8.26 -32.11
CA TYR A 114 46.73 -7.52 -31.41
C TYR A 114 45.36 -7.83 -32.00
N LEU A 115 44.33 -7.73 -31.17
CA LEU A 115 42.95 -7.60 -31.58
C LEU A 115 42.61 -6.15 -31.79
N HIS A 116 41.87 -5.85 -32.86
CA HIS A 116 41.38 -4.52 -33.19
C HIS A 116 39.87 -4.43 -33.12
N PHE A 117 39.36 -3.36 -32.49
CA PHE A 117 37.95 -3.13 -32.24
C PHE A 117 37.59 -1.72 -32.72
N GLY A 118 37.18 -1.59 -33.94
CA GLY A 118 36.69 -0.36 -34.55
C GLY A 118 37.27 -0.13 -35.94
N GLU A 119 36.40 0.00 -36.93
CA GLU A 119 36.77 0.28 -38.31
C GLU A 119 35.83 1.36 -38.91
N ASN A 120 35.99 1.64 -40.21
CA ASN A 120 35.14 2.61 -40.90
C ASN A 120 33.84 1.94 -41.38
N GLY A 121 32.70 2.50 -41.01
CA GLY A 121 31.39 2.00 -41.43
C GLY A 121 30.57 1.41 -40.32
N SER A 122 29.60 0.52 -40.64
CA SER A 122 28.64 -0.08 -39.70
C SER A 122 28.80 -1.60 -39.57
N ASN A 123 29.86 -2.17 -40.17
CA ASN A 123 30.09 -3.62 -40.17
C ASN A 123 31.17 -4.04 -39.19
N ASP A 124 31.44 -3.20 -38.17
CA ASP A 124 32.51 -3.42 -37.22
C ASP A 124 32.54 -4.89 -36.69
N ALA A 125 33.71 -5.52 -36.80
CA ALA A 125 34.02 -6.86 -36.33
C ALA A 125 35.31 -6.88 -35.58
N VAL A 126 35.52 -7.89 -34.74
CA VAL A 126 36.80 -8.14 -34.08
C VAL A 126 37.80 -8.64 -35.11
N GLU A 127 38.95 -7.99 -35.22
CA GLU A 127 39.97 -8.35 -36.18
C GLU A 127 41.27 -8.72 -35.48
N LEU A 128 41.87 -9.86 -35.88
CA LEU A 128 43.21 -10.26 -35.43
C LEU A 128 44.26 -9.77 -36.43
N TYR A 129 45.21 -9.03 -35.93
CA TYR A 129 46.36 -8.53 -36.71
C TYR A 129 47.67 -9.10 -36.24
N TYR A 130 48.56 -9.41 -37.22
CA TYR A 130 49.98 -9.54 -37.02
C TYR A 130 50.63 -8.22 -37.40
N LYS A 131 51.45 -7.66 -36.52
CA LYS A 131 52.24 -6.49 -36.77
C LYS A 131 53.71 -6.88 -36.87
N ASN A 132 54.42 -6.52 -37.95
CA ASN A 132 55.82 -6.82 -38.15
C ASN A 132 56.56 -5.53 -38.54
N ASN A 133 57.50 -5.11 -37.67
CA ASN A 133 58.30 -3.91 -37.86
C ASN A 133 57.44 -2.68 -38.27
N GLY A 134 56.34 -2.47 -37.56
CA GLY A 134 55.38 -1.37 -37.78
C GLY A 134 54.30 -1.63 -38.85
N ASN A 135 54.46 -2.62 -39.72
CA ASN A 135 53.48 -2.96 -40.76
C ASN A 135 52.39 -3.87 -40.23
N ASN A 136 51.11 -3.57 -40.51
CA ASN A 136 49.96 -4.30 -40.04
C ASN A 136 49.44 -5.31 -41.08
N TYR A 137 49.25 -6.56 -40.71
CA TYR A 137 48.73 -7.62 -41.55
C TYR A 137 47.48 -8.24 -40.87
N LYS A 138 46.28 -8.07 -41.44
CA LYS A 138 45.06 -8.69 -40.95
C LYS A 138 45.14 -10.20 -41.24
N ILE A 139 45.02 -11.03 -40.21
CA ILE A 139 45.11 -12.46 -40.33
C ILE A 139 43.79 -13.18 -40.07
N SER A 140 42.85 -12.55 -39.36
CA SER A 140 41.49 -13.07 -39.21
C SER A 140 40.53 -11.94 -38.92
N ARG A 141 39.23 -12.19 -39.21
CA ARG A 141 38.13 -11.24 -38.98
C ARG A 141 36.94 -12.03 -38.43
N GLY A 142 36.30 -11.51 -37.43
CA GLY A 142 35.10 -12.00 -36.82
C GLY A 142 33.84 -11.72 -37.67
N ILE A 143 32.71 -11.89 -37.05
CA ILE A 143 31.40 -11.73 -37.69
C ILE A 143 31.06 -10.24 -37.83
N ASP A 144 30.75 -9.85 -39.06
CA ASP A 144 30.39 -8.46 -39.40
C ASP A 144 29.21 -7.95 -38.57
N GLY A 145 29.33 -6.73 -38.07
CA GLY A 145 28.30 -6.03 -37.29
C GLY A 145 28.24 -6.41 -35.81
N ASN A 146 29.01 -7.39 -35.36
CA ASN A 146 28.93 -7.86 -33.94
C ASN A 146 29.39 -6.84 -32.91
N ILE A 147 30.17 -5.84 -33.31
CA ILE A 147 30.61 -4.72 -32.49
C ILE A 147 30.29 -3.34 -33.10
N ALA A 148 29.32 -3.28 -34.02
CA ALA A 148 28.92 -2.04 -34.70
C ALA A 148 28.23 -1.00 -33.82
N ASN A 149 27.77 -1.41 -32.66
CA ASN A 149 27.14 -0.54 -31.63
C ASN A 149 27.96 -0.57 -30.35
N ALA A 150 27.51 0.21 -29.34
CA ALA A 150 28.04 0.09 -27.98
C ALA A 150 27.87 -1.36 -27.48
N PHE A 151 28.87 -1.89 -26.83
CA PHE A 151 28.88 -3.28 -26.35
C PHE A 151 29.64 -3.46 -25.05
N TYR A 152 29.33 -4.54 -24.33
CA TYR A 152 30.10 -5.09 -23.23
C TYR A 152 30.20 -6.61 -23.40
N HIS A 153 31.38 -7.13 -23.78
CA HIS A 153 31.61 -8.53 -24.09
C HIS A 153 32.80 -9.10 -23.31
N HIS A 154 32.76 -10.41 -23.08
CA HIS A 154 33.92 -11.17 -22.59
C HIS A 154 34.58 -11.89 -23.75
N TYR A 155 35.92 -11.83 -23.81
CA TYR A 155 36.70 -12.44 -24.83
C TYR A 155 37.61 -13.50 -24.24
N LYS A 156 37.75 -14.63 -24.97
CA LYS A 156 38.71 -15.67 -24.71
C LYS A 156 39.48 -15.97 -26.00
N ILE A 157 40.79 -15.91 -25.96
CA ILE A 157 41.68 -16.16 -27.08
C ILE A 157 42.58 -17.34 -26.73
N THR A 158 42.76 -18.26 -27.63
CA THR A 158 43.71 -19.37 -27.48
C THR A 158 44.69 -19.38 -28.65
N ARG A 159 45.92 -19.74 -28.36
CA ARG A 159 46.93 -20.06 -29.38
C ARG A 159 47.70 -21.30 -29.00
N ASN A 160 47.83 -22.24 -29.95
CA ASN A 160 48.61 -23.45 -29.73
C ASN A 160 49.98 -23.39 -30.39
N LYS A 161 50.84 -24.34 -30.09
CA LYS A 161 52.21 -24.45 -30.65
C LYS A 161 52.27 -24.54 -32.19
N ASN A 162 51.18 -24.91 -32.86
CA ASN A 162 51.10 -24.97 -34.33
C ASN A 162 50.63 -23.63 -34.93
N GLY A 163 50.57 -22.56 -34.15
CA GLY A 163 50.16 -21.21 -34.59
C GLY A 163 48.67 -21.10 -34.90
N VAL A 164 47.81 -21.99 -34.37
CA VAL A 164 46.35 -21.89 -34.52
C VAL A 164 45.82 -20.94 -33.46
N TRP A 165 45.24 -19.83 -33.91
CA TRP A 165 44.58 -18.85 -33.11
C TRP A 165 43.08 -19.11 -33.18
N LYS A 166 42.40 -19.04 -32.02
CA LYS A 166 40.94 -19.05 -31.91
C LYS A 166 40.49 -17.93 -31.00
N ILE A 167 39.62 -17.10 -31.51
CA ILE A 167 39.01 -16.01 -30.78
C ILE A 167 37.57 -16.35 -30.48
N TYR A 168 37.18 -16.35 -29.22
CA TYR A 168 35.83 -16.62 -28.75
C TYR A 168 35.27 -15.36 -28.07
N CYS A 169 33.97 -15.16 -28.21
CA CYS A 169 33.24 -14.06 -27.58
C CYS A 169 32.02 -14.59 -26.82
N ASP A 170 31.89 -14.21 -25.56
CA ASP A 170 30.65 -14.34 -24.77
C ASP A 170 29.96 -12.98 -24.71
N ARG A 171 28.97 -12.78 -25.60
CA ARG A 171 28.22 -11.52 -25.73
C ARG A 171 27.16 -11.35 -24.64
N GLN A 172 26.69 -12.46 -24.09
CA GLN A 172 25.66 -12.46 -23.04
C GLN A 172 26.24 -12.46 -21.62
N ARG A 173 27.55 -12.65 -21.51
CA ARG A 173 28.33 -12.71 -20.25
C ARG A 173 27.79 -13.80 -19.30
N ASN A 174 27.43 -14.93 -19.88
CA ASN A 174 26.85 -16.08 -19.17
C ASN A 174 27.78 -17.30 -19.16
N GLY A 175 29.03 -17.13 -19.57
CA GLY A 175 30.05 -18.18 -19.65
C GLY A 175 29.98 -18.99 -20.94
N ASN A 176 29.08 -18.70 -21.87
CA ASN A 176 28.96 -19.38 -23.15
C ASN A 176 29.80 -18.67 -24.23
N TYR A 177 31.01 -19.10 -24.43
CA TYR A 177 31.95 -18.57 -25.40
C TYR A 177 31.72 -19.15 -26.79
N VAL A 178 31.28 -18.35 -27.74
CA VAL A 178 31.06 -18.73 -29.15
C VAL A 178 32.27 -18.34 -29.95
N LEU A 179 32.71 -19.24 -30.90
CA LEU A 179 33.84 -18.96 -31.78
C LEU A 179 33.51 -17.76 -32.68
N GLU A 180 34.30 -16.69 -32.58
CA GLU A 180 34.19 -15.47 -33.38
C GLU A 180 34.98 -15.54 -34.68
N CYS A 181 36.25 -15.96 -34.59
CA CYS A 181 37.08 -16.25 -35.75
C CYS A 181 38.29 -17.14 -35.39
N GLU A 182 38.90 -17.71 -36.40
CA GLU A 182 40.16 -18.50 -36.25
C GLU A 182 41.12 -18.22 -37.39
N ALA A 183 42.39 -18.44 -37.12
CA ALA A 183 43.47 -18.30 -38.10
C ALA A 183 44.63 -19.27 -37.81
N ILE A 184 45.45 -19.51 -38.82
CA ILE A 184 46.73 -20.21 -38.66
C ILE A 184 47.81 -19.20 -39.05
N HIS A 185 48.70 -18.83 -38.13
CA HIS A 185 49.80 -17.96 -38.37
C HIS A 185 51.02 -18.37 -37.55
N LEU A 186 52.06 -18.85 -38.24
CA LEU A 186 53.32 -19.33 -37.66
C LEU A 186 54.35 -18.21 -37.78
N SER A 187 54.64 -17.50 -36.74
CA SER A 187 55.75 -16.55 -36.64
C SER A 187 56.39 -16.74 -35.26
N SER A 188 57.75 -16.69 -35.22
CA SER A 188 58.48 -16.79 -33.95
C SER A 188 58.38 -15.47 -33.18
N HIS A 189 58.18 -15.55 -31.85
CA HIS A 189 57.91 -14.39 -30.97
C HIS A 189 58.85 -14.37 -29.77
N GLU A 190 60.06 -14.86 -29.88
CA GLU A 190 61.05 -14.99 -28.80
C GLU A 190 61.38 -13.61 -28.12
N ASN A 191 61.14 -12.50 -28.81
CA ASN A 191 61.40 -11.14 -28.33
C ASN A 191 60.18 -10.40 -27.76
N ASN A 192 59.01 -11.02 -27.67
CA ASN A 192 57.85 -10.34 -27.14
C ASN A 192 57.93 -10.24 -25.60
N ILE A 193 57.77 -9.00 -25.12
CA ILE A 193 57.99 -8.63 -23.72
C ILE A 193 56.79 -7.90 -23.09
N ALA A 194 55.70 -7.70 -23.84
CA ALA A 194 54.51 -6.97 -23.37
C ALA A 194 53.21 -7.59 -23.79
N PHE A 195 52.23 -7.53 -22.91
CA PHE A 195 50.79 -7.66 -23.12
C PHE A 195 50.11 -6.36 -22.74
N GLY A 196 49.03 -5.94 -23.41
CA GLY A 196 48.38 -4.70 -22.96
C GLY A 196 47.28 -4.15 -23.86
N LEU A 197 46.86 -2.92 -23.61
CA LEU A 197 45.78 -2.24 -24.32
C LEU A 197 46.26 -0.91 -24.91
N TYR A 198 45.56 -0.48 -25.96
CA TYR A 198 45.69 0.82 -26.59
C TYR A 198 44.33 1.35 -26.97
N CYS A 199 44.06 2.61 -26.64
CA CYS A 199 42.84 3.33 -26.98
C CYS A 199 43.15 4.52 -27.89
N GLN A 200 42.38 4.70 -28.97
CA GLN A 200 42.33 5.92 -29.77
C GLN A 200 40.94 6.53 -29.53
N TYR A 201 40.90 7.85 -29.21
CA TYR A 201 39.65 8.46 -28.79
C TYR A 201 39.54 9.95 -29.16
N THR A 202 38.30 10.36 -29.44
CA THR A 202 37.89 11.75 -29.56
C THR A 202 37.35 12.28 -28.23
N VAL A 203 37.18 13.61 -28.11
CA VAL A 203 36.71 14.26 -26.88
C VAL A 203 35.39 13.66 -26.34
N SER A 204 34.49 13.22 -27.25
CA SER A 204 33.20 12.61 -26.86
C SER A 204 33.31 11.25 -26.18
N ASN A 205 34.47 10.57 -26.27
CA ASN A 205 34.66 9.20 -25.82
C ASN A 205 35.78 9.02 -24.78
N ILE A 206 36.32 10.12 -24.21
CA ILE A 206 37.45 10.14 -23.25
C ILE A 206 37.22 9.36 -21.95
N ARG A 207 35.95 8.90 -21.65
CA ARG A 207 35.59 8.13 -20.45
C ARG A 207 34.72 6.90 -20.77
N LYS A 208 34.73 6.47 -22.02
CA LYS A 208 33.78 5.43 -22.49
C LYS A 208 34.45 4.10 -22.86
N PHE A 209 35.71 3.93 -22.51
CA PHE A 209 36.42 2.67 -22.65
C PHE A 209 36.59 2.06 -21.27
N ARG A 210 36.11 0.84 -21.09
CA ARG A 210 36.20 0.09 -19.83
C ARG A 210 36.71 -1.30 -20.08
N PHE A 211 37.60 -1.77 -19.20
CA PHE A 211 38.26 -3.07 -19.31
C PHE A 211 38.28 -3.75 -17.94
N ASP A 212 38.23 -5.10 -17.95
CA ASP A 212 38.24 -5.87 -16.73
C ASP A 212 38.68 -7.33 -16.99
N ASN A 213 38.90 -8.09 -15.91
CA ASN A 213 39.11 -9.54 -15.92
C ASN A 213 40.25 -9.99 -16.87
N PHE A 214 41.36 -9.27 -16.87
CA PHE A 214 42.52 -9.67 -17.66
C PHE A 214 43.14 -10.94 -17.10
N TYR A 215 43.28 -11.91 -17.96
CA TYR A 215 44.06 -13.09 -17.72
C TYR A 215 44.97 -13.37 -18.90
N PHE A 216 46.17 -13.76 -18.61
CA PHE A 216 47.14 -14.26 -19.60
C PHE A 216 47.97 -15.36 -18.99
N GLY A 217 48.02 -16.53 -19.65
CA GLY A 217 48.77 -17.67 -19.12
C GLY A 217 48.42 -18.99 -19.78
N PRO A 218 48.80 -20.13 -19.16
CA PRO A 218 48.30 -21.44 -19.56
C PRO A 218 46.79 -21.53 -19.52
N PRO A 219 46.14 -22.45 -20.29
CA PRO A 219 44.68 -22.59 -20.25
C PRO A 219 44.13 -22.76 -18.83
N VAL A 220 43.11 -21.97 -18.50
CA VAL A 220 42.39 -22.12 -17.24
C VAL A 220 41.45 -23.30 -17.37
N THR A 221 41.68 -24.35 -16.59
CA THR A 221 40.77 -25.49 -16.48
C THR A 221 39.89 -25.28 -15.25
N ASP A 222 38.64 -24.92 -15.46
CA ASP A 222 37.65 -24.92 -14.38
C ASP A 222 37.34 -26.38 -14.00
N THR A 223 37.64 -26.75 -12.76
CA THR A 223 37.37 -28.08 -12.18
C THR A 223 36.29 -28.02 -11.10
N VAL A 224 35.68 -26.82 -10.85
CA VAL A 224 34.66 -26.65 -9.86
C VAL A 224 33.35 -27.21 -10.37
N LYS A 225 32.79 -28.19 -9.66
CA LYS A 225 31.51 -28.81 -10.01
C LYS A 225 30.35 -27.88 -9.75
N PRO A 226 29.25 -27.97 -10.54
CA PRO A 226 28.00 -27.34 -10.16
C PRO A 226 27.49 -27.87 -8.81
N VAL A 227 26.98 -26.95 -7.97
CA VAL A 227 26.38 -27.27 -6.67
C VAL A 227 25.06 -26.54 -6.55
N VAL A 228 24.02 -27.21 -6.05
CA VAL A 228 22.73 -26.57 -5.73
C VAL A 228 22.93 -25.68 -4.49
N ILE A 229 22.64 -24.39 -4.62
CA ILE A 229 22.77 -23.41 -3.55
C ILE A 229 21.42 -22.98 -2.96
N SER A 230 20.32 -23.15 -3.73
CA SER A 230 18.97 -22.83 -3.26
C SER A 230 17.93 -23.66 -3.98
N LEU A 231 16.86 -23.99 -3.26
CA LEU A 231 15.61 -24.55 -3.77
C LEU A 231 14.48 -23.63 -3.34
N LEU A 232 13.51 -23.42 -4.23
CA LEU A 232 12.34 -22.61 -3.95
C LEU A 232 11.10 -23.29 -4.54
N GLU A 233 10.17 -23.68 -3.68
CA GLU A 233 8.86 -24.17 -4.05
C GLU A 233 8.02 -22.99 -4.55
N MET A 234 7.37 -23.15 -5.71
CA MET A 234 6.54 -22.10 -6.30
C MET A 234 5.09 -22.20 -5.80
N GLN A 235 4.41 -21.08 -5.79
CA GLN A 235 3.03 -20.95 -5.29
C GLN A 235 2.01 -21.77 -6.07
N ASP A 236 2.33 -22.13 -7.33
CA ASP A 236 1.48 -22.97 -8.17
C ASP A 236 1.39 -24.43 -7.68
N MET A 237 2.01 -24.74 -6.56
CA MET A 237 2.03 -26.06 -5.90
C MET A 237 2.52 -27.21 -6.78
N ARG A 238 3.17 -26.93 -7.92
CA ARG A 238 3.64 -27.93 -8.90
C ARG A 238 4.95 -27.60 -9.56
N SER A 239 5.62 -26.52 -9.14
CA SER A 239 6.95 -26.21 -9.68
C SER A 239 7.95 -25.89 -8.57
N VAL A 240 9.24 -26.09 -8.91
CA VAL A 240 10.38 -25.83 -8.04
C VAL A 240 11.44 -25.11 -8.86
N THR A 241 12.02 -24.04 -8.33
CA THR A 241 13.20 -23.40 -8.88
C THR A 241 14.45 -23.92 -8.19
N VAL A 242 15.37 -24.47 -8.98
CA VAL A 242 16.70 -24.91 -8.54
C VAL A 242 17.72 -23.86 -8.94
N THR A 243 18.51 -23.36 -8.00
CA THR A 243 19.58 -22.41 -8.26
C THR A 243 20.95 -23.07 -8.02
N TYR A 244 21.82 -22.97 -8.99
CA TYR A 244 23.20 -23.50 -8.95
C TYR A 244 24.19 -22.37 -8.68
N ASN A 245 25.38 -22.73 -8.17
CA ASN A 245 26.48 -21.77 -7.91
C ASN A 245 27.13 -21.22 -9.18
N LYS A 246 26.77 -21.75 -10.37
CA LYS A 246 27.32 -21.37 -11.67
C LYS A 246 26.38 -21.79 -12.82
N ASN A 247 26.63 -21.26 -14.01
CA ASN A 247 25.88 -21.61 -15.20
C ASN A 247 26.04 -23.09 -15.55
N ILE A 248 24.96 -23.77 -15.83
CA ILE A 248 24.90 -25.17 -16.22
C ILE A 248 24.58 -25.27 -17.71
N ARG A 249 25.03 -26.38 -18.31
CA ARG A 249 24.84 -26.67 -19.73
C ARG A 249 23.37 -27.01 -20.01
N GLU A 250 22.83 -26.48 -21.10
CA GLU A 250 21.42 -26.64 -21.48
C GLU A 250 21.06 -28.15 -21.65
N GLU A 251 21.89 -28.94 -22.34
CA GLU A 251 21.59 -30.33 -22.62
C GLU A 251 21.40 -31.18 -21.35
N SER A 252 22.11 -30.85 -20.27
CA SER A 252 21.98 -31.54 -18.98
C SER A 252 21.06 -30.85 -17.99
N GLY A 253 21.06 -29.51 -18.00
CA GLY A 253 20.25 -28.69 -17.09
C GLY A 253 18.76 -28.76 -17.39
N LEU A 254 18.39 -28.94 -18.67
CA LEU A 254 16.98 -29.04 -19.09
C LEU A 254 16.52 -30.47 -19.34
N ASP A 255 17.39 -31.49 -19.13
CA ASP A 255 16.98 -32.90 -19.23
C ASP A 255 16.12 -33.27 -18.01
N ILE A 256 14.84 -33.53 -18.25
CA ILE A 256 13.87 -33.92 -17.22
C ILE A 256 14.28 -35.15 -16.41
N ARG A 257 15.10 -36.07 -17.03
CA ARG A 257 15.57 -37.31 -16.40
C ARG A 257 16.56 -37.05 -15.27
N ASN A 258 17.17 -35.90 -15.22
CA ASN A 258 18.13 -35.52 -14.20
C ASN A 258 17.46 -35.04 -12.88
N TYR A 259 16.14 -34.90 -12.88
CA TYR A 259 15.33 -34.41 -11.74
C TYR A 259 14.20 -35.37 -11.43
N ARG A 260 14.00 -35.71 -10.17
CA ARG A 260 12.88 -36.56 -9.75
C ARG A 260 12.47 -36.30 -8.33
N ILE A 261 11.16 -36.38 -8.07
CA ILE A 261 10.59 -36.34 -6.72
C ILE A 261 10.18 -37.76 -6.30
N ASN A 262 10.52 -38.15 -5.05
CA ASN A 262 10.23 -39.43 -4.46
C ASN A 262 10.60 -40.61 -5.42
N GLU A 263 11.76 -40.48 -6.10
CA GLU A 263 12.36 -41.46 -7.04
C GLU A 263 11.56 -41.71 -8.33
N THR A 264 10.26 -41.40 -8.38
CA THR A 264 9.37 -41.86 -9.47
C THR A 264 8.68 -40.71 -10.22
N ILE A 265 8.59 -39.48 -9.64
CA ILE A 265 7.88 -38.36 -10.24
C ILE A 265 8.89 -37.47 -10.97
N PHE A 266 8.78 -37.39 -12.28
CA PHE A 266 9.65 -36.55 -13.13
C PHE A 266 8.91 -35.24 -13.50
N PRO A 267 9.61 -34.10 -13.68
CA PRO A 267 9.02 -32.90 -14.25
C PRO A 267 8.56 -33.16 -15.69
N ILE A 268 7.51 -32.46 -16.11
CA ILE A 268 7.04 -32.48 -17.51
C ILE A 268 7.82 -31.48 -18.37
N SER A 269 8.48 -30.49 -17.75
CA SER A 269 9.39 -29.55 -18.41
C SER A 269 10.39 -28.96 -17.43
N CYS A 270 11.58 -28.61 -17.97
CA CYS A 270 12.62 -27.85 -17.32
C CYS A 270 12.91 -26.61 -18.18
N GLN A 271 13.08 -25.46 -17.59
CA GLN A 271 13.33 -24.19 -18.30
C GLN A 271 14.27 -23.30 -17.49
N PHE A 272 15.18 -22.60 -18.18
CA PHE A 272 15.94 -21.52 -17.56
C PHE A 272 15.04 -20.33 -17.25
N ILE A 273 15.33 -19.61 -16.17
CA ILE A 273 14.59 -18.43 -15.77
C ILE A 273 15.30 -17.19 -16.32
N GLU A 274 14.59 -16.34 -17.10
CA GLU A 274 15.04 -15.03 -17.56
C GLU A 274 16.43 -15.00 -18.22
N ASN A 275 16.78 -16.05 -18.99
CA ASN A 275 18.10 -16.25 -19.59
C ASN A 275 19.25 -16.45 -18.59
N ASP A 276 18.96 -16.77 -17.34
CA ASP A 276 19.93 -17.13 -16.31
C ASP A 276 20.12 -18.64 -16.29
N ASN A 277 21.20 -19.12 -16.89
CA ASN A 277 21.53 -20.55 -16.99
C ASN A 277 21.98 -21.18 -15.66
N SER A 278 22.02 -20.41 -14.57
CA SER A 278 22.24 -20.94 -13.21
C SER A 278 20.93 -21.29 -12.49
N ARG A 279 19.76 -20.93 -13.07
CA ARG A 279 18.44 -21.12 -12.44
C ARG A 279 17.51 -21.93 -13.33
N VAL A 280 17.05 -23.08 -12.84
CA VAL A 280 16.15 -23.99 -13.58
C VAL A 280 14.82 -24.09 -12.86
N ARG A 281 13.72 -23.81 -13.56
CA ARG A 281 12.37 -24.10 -13.12
C ARG A 281 11.98 -25.51 -13.59
N LEU A 282 11.64 -26.36 -12.63
CA LEU A 282 11.07 -27.69 -12.83
C LEU A 282 9.56 -27.58 -12.72
N LEU A 283 8.81 -28.03 -13.72
CA LEU A 283 7.35 -28.07 -13.72
C LEU A 283 6.86 -29.52 -13.68
N PHE A 284 5.96 -29.86 -12.77
CA PHE A 284 5.38 -31.20 -12.62
C PHE A 284 3.92 -31.24 -13.13
N ALA A 285 3.42 -32.43 -13.46
CA ALA A 285 2.10 -32.60 -14.06
C ALA A 285 0.95 -32.26 -13.10
N ASN A 286 1.08 -32.63 -11.83
CA ASN A 286 0.04 -32.45 -10.81
C ASN A 286 0.53 -31.54 -9.68
N ASN A 287 -0.42 -30.91 -8.98
CA ASN A 287 -0.12 -30.21 -7.76
C ASN A 287 0.28 -31.19 -6.65
N PHE A 288 1.25 -30.80 -5.85
CA PHE A 288 1.63 -31.49 -4.62
C PHE A 288 0.70 -31.07 -3.48
N ASN A 289 0.57 -31.92 -2.48
CA ASN A 289 -0.25 -31.62 -1.30
C ASN A 289 0.45 -30.59 -0.39
N GLU A 290 -0.34 -29.70 0.19
CA GLU A 290 0.18 -28.70 1.11
C GLU A 290 0.76 -29.37 2.37
N ASN A 291 1.96 -28.93 2.77
CA ASN A 291 2.69 -29.38 3.96
C ASN A 291 3.10 -30.87 3.98
N GLU A 292 2.91 -31.60 2.89
CA GLU A 292 3.45 -32.93 2.72
C GLU A 292 4.94 -32.85 2.38
N ARG A 293 5.75 -33.81 2.88
CA ARG A 293 7.19 -33.87 2.58
C ARG A 293 7.41 -34.65 1.31
N TYR A 294 8.18 -34.05 0.41
CA TYR A 294 8.63 -34.64 -0.83
C TYR A 294 10.16 -34.60 -0.89
N ARG A 295 10.80 -35.56 -1.50
CA ARG A 295 12.25 -35.61 -1.63
C ARG A 295 12.65 -35.35 -3.07
N LEU A 296 13.29 -34.19 -3.35
CA LEU A 296 13.89 -33.91 -4.65
C LEU A 296 15.25 -34.56 -4.76
N LEU A 297 15.50 -35.25 -5.88
CA LEU A 297 16.78 -35.86 -6.28
C LEU A 297 17.22 -35.20 -7.58
N ILE A 298 18.51 -34.80 -7.65
CA ILE A 298 19.12 -34.19 -8.83
C ILE A 298 20.44 -34.92 -9.12
N SER A 299 20.66 -35.31 -10.39
CA SER A 299 21.86 -36.02 -10.80
C SER A 299 22.27 -35.58 -12.21
N SER A 300 23.54 -35.87 -12.59
CA SER A 300 24.03 -35.75 -13.95
C SER A 300 24.05 -34.35 -14.59
N VAL A 301 23.78 -33.28 -13.86
CA VAL A 301 23.88 -31.89 -14.37
C VAL A 301 25.36 -31.52 -14.52
N THR A 302 25.73 -30.90 -15.65
CA THR A 302 27.08 -30.47 -15.96
C THR A 302 27.12 -28.94 -16.26
N ASP A 303 28.30 -28.36 -16.02
CA ASP A 303 28.60 -27.00 -16.50
C ASP A 303 29.16 -27.04 -17.95
N TYR A 304 29.51 -25.87 -18.49
CA TYR A 304 30.07 -25.72 -19.84
C TYR A 304 31.47 -26.30 -20.00
N ASN A 305 32.18 -26.60 -18.89
CA ASN A 305 33.47 -27.27 -18.86
C ASN A 305 33.38 -28.81 -18.68
N ASN A 306 32.16 -29.36 -18.70
CA ASN A 306 31.82 -30.77 -18.46
C ASN A 306 32.09 -31.24 -17.02
N ASN A 307 32.23 -30.34 -16.05
CA ASN A 307 32.26 -30.75 -14.65
C ASN A 307 30.84 -31.21 -14.24
N ARG A 308 30.73 -32.48 -13.90
CA ARG A 308 29.48 -33.11 -13.46
C ARG A 308 29.28 -32.89 -11.97
N MET A 309 28.09 -32.43 -11.58
CA MET A 309 27.70 -32.29 -10.16
C MET A 309 27.70 -33.67 -9.47
N ASP A 310 27.90 -33.66 -8.16
CA ASP A 310 27.64 -34.83 -7.32
C ASP A 310 26.09 -34.95 -7.12
N ASP A 311 25.63 -36.23 -6.90
CA ASP A 311 24.20 -36.47 -6.69
C ASP A 311 23.70 -35.67 -5.49
N PHE A 312 22.60 -34.94 -5.69
CA PHE A 312 22.02 -34.05 -4.70
C PHE A 312 20.65 -34.53 -4.26
N SER A 313 20.32 -34.41 -2.97
CA SER A 313 18.98 -34.65 -2.47
C SER A 313 18.58 -33.63 -1.40
N ALA A 314 17.31 -33.18 -1.42
CA ALA A 314 16.75 -32.32 -0.41
C ALA A 314 15.25 -32.58 -0.21
N ASP A 315 14.77 -32.29 0.99
CA ASP A 315 13.34 -32.35 1.28
C ASP A 315 12.68 -31.05 0.83
N LEU A 316 11.50 -31.17 0.24
CA LEU A 316 10.61 -30.08 -0.19
C LEU A 316 9.29 -30.17 0.57
N SER A 317 8.62 -29.04 0.73
CA SER A 317 7.29 -28.97 1.33
C SER A 317 6.54 -27.79 0.74
N PHE A 318 5.57 -28.07 -0.11
CA PHE A 318 4.80 -27.05 -0.81
C PHE A 318 3.86 -26.32 0.13
N TYR A 319 3.64 -25.04 -0.14
CA TYR A 319 2.75 -24.18 0.62
C TYR A 319 1.98 -23.26 -0.32
N LYS A 320 0.66 -23.27 -0.20
CA LYS A 320 -0.20 -22.33 -0.92
C LYS A 320 -0.32 -21.04 -0.10
N ILE A 321 0.11 -19.93 -0.67
CA ILE A 321 0.00 -18.63 -0.03
C ILE A 321 -1.46 -18.28 0.23
N LYS A 322 -1.73 -17.80 1.44
CA LYS A 322 -3.04 -17.39 1.93
C LYS A 322 -3.10 -15.86 2.05
N GLN A 323 -4.31 -15.36 2.09
CA GLN A 323 -4.56 -13.96 2.44
C GLN A 323 -3.88 -13.64 3.78
N HIS A 324 -3.21 -12.50 3.87
CA HIS A 324 -2.47 -11.99 5.02
C HIS A 324 -1.16 -12.75 5.37
N ASP A 325 -0.67 -13.66 4.54
CA ASP A 325 0.68 -14.21 4.71
C ASP A 325 1.76 -13.16 4.49
N VAL A 326 1.49 -12.20 3.60
CA VAL A 326 2.32 -11.02 3.38
C VAL A 326 1.46 -9.77 3.65
N LEU A 327 1.95 -8.89 4.50
CA LEU A 327 1.26 -7.65 4.86
C LEU A 327 1.96 -6.44 4.24
N ILE A 328 1.19 -5.41 3.90
CA ILE A 328 1.65 -4.03 3.85
C ILE A 328 1.80 -3.63 5.32
N HIS A 329 2.99 -3.25 5.74
CA HIS A 329 3.35 -3.19 7.16
C HIS A 329 3.77 -1.79 7.62
N GLU A 330 4.39 -1.01 6.73
CA GLU A 330 4.76 0.39 6.97
C GLU A 330 4.56 1.21 5.69
N ILE A 331 4.11 2.47 5.81
CA ILE A 331 3.79 3.36 4.69
C ILE A 331 4.39 4.74 4.96
N MET A 332 5.33 5.18 4.13
CA MET A 332 5.84 6.54 4.09
C MET A 332 5.21 7.26 2.88
N ALA A 333 4.07 7.92 3.07
CA ALA A 333 3.37 8.64 2.01
C ALA A 333 3.92 10.05 1.80
N GLN A 334 4.29 10.72 2.88
CA GLN A 334 4.79 12.11 2.84
C GLN A 334 6.16 12.21 3.53
N PRO A 335 7.25 11.82 2.85
CA PRO A 335 8.60 11.98 3.39
C PRO A 335 8.99 13.46 3.54
N SER A 336 10.03 13.75 4.32
CA SER A 336 10.48 15.12 4.56
C SER A 336 12.01 15.20 4.62
N ALA A 337 12.59 16.19 3.93
CA ALA A 337 14.02 16.45 3.96
C ALA A 337 14.54 16.89 5.36
N ASN A 338 13.66 17.23 6.29
CA ASN A 338 14.01 17.61 7.65
C ASN A 338 14.13 16.40 8.61
N MET A 339 13.90 15.18 8.12
CA MET A 339 13.99 13.95 8.89
C MET A 339 15.24 13.15 8.50
N PRO A 340 15.75 12.28 9.39
CA PRO A 340 16.94 11.47 9.12
C PRO A 340 16.78 10.45 7.99
N LEU A 341 15.56 9.94 7.74
CA LEU A 341 15.32 9.06 6.59
C LEU A 341 15.39 9.81 5.27
N PRO A 342 15.83 9.16 4.19
CA PRO A 342 15.83 9.74 2.85
C PRO A 342 14.44 10.24 2.44
N ASN A 343 14.39 11.37 1.74
CA ASN A 343 13.15 12.06 1.37
C ASN A 343 12.47 11.39 0.14
N TYR A 344 12.10 10.10 0.28
CA TYR A 344 11.44 9.30 -0.75
C TYR A 344 10.31 8.46 -0.16
N GLU A 345 9.21 8.35 -0.91
CA GLU A 345 8.09 7.47 -0.57
C GLU A 345 8.54 6.00 -0.56
N TYR A 346 8.00 5.23 0.37
CA TYR A 346 8.17 3.78 0.40
C TYR A 346 6.95 3.05 0.99
N ILE A 347 6.86 1.77 0.66
CA ILE A 347 5.94 0.81 1.27
C ILE A 347 6.76 -0.38 1.73
N GLU A 348 6.57 -0.82 2.96
CA GLU A 348 7.19 -2.02 3.47
C GLU A 348 6.22 -3.21 3.40
N LEU A 349 6.74 -4.36 2.97
CA LEU A 349 6.07 -5.64 3.07
C LEU A 349 6.68 -6.48 4.19
N LYS A 350 5.83 -7.20 4.92
CA LYS A 350 6.18 -8.16 5.96
C LYS A 350 5.72 -9.56 5.59
N ASN A 351 6.65 -10.53 5.56
CA ASN A 351 6.33 -11.95 5.48
C ASN A 351 6.00 -12.49 6.88
N ARG A 352 4.78 -12.98 7.10
CA ARG A 352 4.35 -13.57 8.38
C ARG A 352 4.63 -15.06 8.48
N THR A 353 5.02 -15.69 7.38
CA THR A 353 5.25 -17.14 7.33
C THR A 353 6.67 -17.51 7.77
N ASP A 354 6.87 -18.77 8.15
CA ASP A 354 8.18 -19.35 8.45
C ASP A 354 8.87 -19.91 7.17
N ARG A 355 8.56 -19.32 6.01
CA ARG A 355 9.04 -19.74 4.68
C ARG A 355 9.51 -18.56 3.87
N LYS A 356 10.47 -18.77 2.99
CA LYS A 356 10.83 -17.81 1.94
C LYS A 356 9.73 -17.80 0.89
N LEU A 357 9.26 -16.62 0.48
CA LEU A 357 8.21 -16.46 -0.50
C LEU A 357 8.76 -15.81 -1.75
N HIS A 358 8.44 -16.38 -2.91
CA HIS A 358 8.82 -15.81 -4.19
C HIS A 358 7.73 -14.87 -4.71
N LEU A 359 8.05 -13.59 -4.83
CA LEU A 359 7.08 -12.55 -5.22
C LEU A 359 7.11 -12.24 -6.73
N GLN A 360 7.58 -13.18 -7.55
CA GLN A 360 7.58 -13.00 -9.01
C GLN A 360 6.17 -12.82 -9.55
N LYS A 361 5.97 -11.78 -10.40
CA LYS A 361 4.68 -11.39 -10.98
C LYS A 361 3.61 -10.93 -9.98
N TRP A 362 3.95 -10.81 -8.72
CA TRP A 362 3.07 -10.11 -7.80
C TRP A 362 2.90 -8.67 -8.21
N SER A 363 1.81 -8.06 -7.81
CA SER A 363 1.57 -6.65 -8.09
C SER A 363 1.09 -5.90 -6.86
N ILE A 364 1.47 -4.63 -6.79
CA ILE A 364 0.93 -3.69 -5.83
C ILE A 364 0.11 -2.64 -6.57
N GLN A 365 -1.10 -2.41 -6.12
CA GLN A 365 -1.99 -1.37 -6.63
C GLN A 365 -1.93 -0.16 -5.71
N LEU A 366 -1.61 1.00 -6.27
CA LEU A 366 -1.53 2.31 -5.63
C LEU A 366 -2.69 3.17 -6.13
N GLY A 367 -3.79 3.20 -5.39
CA GLY A 367 -5.06 3.78 -5.88
C GLY A 367 -5.55 3.02 -7.12
N ASN A 368 -5.55 3.67 -8.28
CA ASN A 368 -5.94 3.05 -9.55
C ASN A 368 -4.74 2.50 -10.38
N ASN A 369 -3.52 2.70 -9.91
CA ASN A 369 -2.31 2.34 -10.65
C ASN A 369 -1.74 1.01 -10.17
N VAL A 370 -1.65 0.01 -11.05
CA VAL A 370 -1.04 -1.29 -10.76
C VAL A 370 0.45 -1.26 -11.14
N ARG A 371 1.30 -1.81 -10.28
CA ARG A 371 2.76 -1.98 -10.47
C ARG A 371 3.14 -3.42 -10.21
N VAL A 372 3.77 -4.06 -11.18
CA VAL A 372 4.29 -5.42 -11.04
C VAL A 372 5.60 -5.37 -10.26
N LEU A 373 5.75 -6.26 -9.28
CA LEU A 373 6.98 -6.43 -8.52
C LEU A 373 8.02 -7.18 -9.37
N PRO A 374 9.31 -6.81 -9.28
CA PRO A 374 10.38 -7.59 -9.90
C PRO A 374 10.48 -8.98 -9.27
N ASP A 375 11.28 -9.85 -9.87
CA ASP A 375 11.63 -11.13 -9.27
C ASP A 375 12.37 -10.91 -7.96
N PHE A 376 11.76 -11.32 -6.85
CA PHE A 376 12.28 -11.10 -5.51
C PHE A 376 11.87 -12.23 -4.56
N ILE A 377 12.79 -12.62 -3.68
CA ILE A 377 12.54 -13.61 -2.61
C ILE A 377 12.40 -12.86 -1.28
N LEU A 378 11.20 -12.85 -0.74
CA LEU A 378 10.92 -12.27 0.57
C LEU A 378 11.31 -13.27 1.66
N PRO A 379 12.31 -12.97 2.53
CA PRO A 379 12.77 -13.90 3.55
C PRO A 379 11.67 -14.34 4.53
N GLU A 380 11.86 -15.50 5.13
CA GLU A 380 11.01 -15.97 6.23
C GLU A 380 10.98 -14.95 7.39
N LYS A 381 9.79 -14.59 7.89
CA LYS A 381 9.60 -13.52 8.89
C LYS A 381 10.28 -12.19 8.52
N GLY A 382 10.71 -12.03 7.27
CA GLY A 382 11.49 -10.90 6.80
C GLY A 382 10.63 -9.75 6.29
N TYR A 383 11.33 -8.69 5.89
CA TYR A 383 10.77 -7.45 5.37
C TYR A 383 11.30 -7.19 3.95
N ALA A 384 10.55 -6.42 3.16
CA ALA A 384 11.00 -5.87 1.90
C ALA A 384 10.51 -4.42 1.77
N VAL A 385 11.40 -3.51 1.38
CA VAL A 385 11.08 -2.09 1.22
C VAL A 385 10.91 -1.78 -0.26
N ILE A 386 9.70 -1.44 -0.67
CA ILE A 386 9.35 -1.08 -2.05
C ILE A 386 9.55 0.42 -2.24
N VAL A 387 10.28 0.81 -3.28
CA VAL A 387 10.51 2.21 -3.68
C VAL A 387 10.40 2.36 -5.20
N ALA A 388 10.33 3.58 -5.70
CA ALA A 388 10.51 3.83 -7.13
C ALA A 388 11.92 3.44 -7.56
N LYS A 389 12.08 2.72 -8.70
CA LYS A 389 13.36 2.23 -9.21
C LYS A 389 14.43 3.33 -9.32
N ASN A 390 14.04 4.52 -9.73
CA ASN A 390 14.96 5.66 -9.85
C ASN A 390 15.46 6.18 -8.49
N ASN A 391 14.79 5.83 -7.39
CA ASN A 391 15.15 6.26 -6.04
C ASN A 391 16.05 5.25 -5.32
N MET A 392 16.20 4.02 -5.83
CA MET A 392 17.02 2.96 -5.22
C MET A 392 18.45 3.42 -4.85
N PRO A 393 19.19 4.15 -5.72
CA PRO A 393 20.54 4.59 -5.38
C PRO A 393 20.63 5.54 -4.17
N PHE A 394 19.52 6.16 -3.78
CA PHE A 394 19.48 7.11 -2.65
C PHE A 394 19.04 6.45 -1.33
N VAL A 395 18.60 5.19 -1.39
CA VAL A 395 18.06 4.41 -0.26
C VAL A 395 18.73 3.04 -0.12
N GLU A 396 19.94 2.87 -0.62
CA GLU A 396 20.71 1.60 -0.62
C GLU A 396 20.91 1.01 0.79
N ALA A 397 20.82 1.85 1.83
CA ALA A 397 20.91 1.41 3.22
C ALA A 397 19.69 0.61 3.70
N TYR A 398 18.56 0.62 2.96
CA TYR A 398 17.39 -0.17 3.33
C TYR A 398 17.61 -1.65 2.99
N PRO A 399 17.37 -2.56 3.95
CA PRO A 399 17.50 -3.99 3.68
C PRO A 399 16.39 -4.48 2.73
N ASN A 400 16.72 -5.48 1.90
CA ASN A 400 15.78 -6.13 0.97
C ASN A 400 14.99 -5.11 0.10
N LEU A 401 15.73 -4.22 -0.55
CA LEU A 401 15.16 -3.14 -1.36
C LEU A 401 14.57 -3.68 -2.67
N VAL A 402 13.35 -3.26 -2.99
CA VAL A 402 12.59 -3.66 -4.19
C VAL A 402 12.22 -2.42 -5.00
N GLY A 403 12.69 -2.32 -6.25
CA GLY A 403 12.42 -1.20 -7.13
C GLY A 403 11.25 -1.47 -8.07
N ILE A 404 10.18 -0.65 -8.01
CA ILE A 404 9.08 -0.64 -8.98
C ILE A 404 9.23 0.53 -9.97
N GLN A 405 8.57 0.43 -11.12
CA GLN A 405 8.71 1.41 -12.21
C GLN A 405 8.51 2.86 -11.76
N SER A 406 7.48 3.10 -10.97
CA SER A 406 7.19 4.41 -10.37
C SER A 406 6.33 4.22 -9.13
N MET A 407 6.50 5.10 -8.14
CA MET A 407 5.69 5.18 -6.95
C MET A 407 5.02 6.55 -6.90
N SER A 408 3.76 6.59 -6.49
CA SER A 408 3.04 7.82 -6.20
C SER A 408 1.99 7.48 -5.15
N ILE A 409 2.21 7.93 -3.94
CA ILE A 409 1.33 7.73 -2.80
C ILE A 409 0.69 9.08 -2.48
N THR A 410 -0.66 9.11 -2.40
CA THR A 410 -1.38 10.35 -2.06
C THR A 410 -1.20 10.66 -0.58
N ASN A 411 -0.69 11.86 -0.25
CA ASN A 411 -0.38 12.25 1.13
C ASN A 411 -1.58 12.17 2.09
N SER A 412 -2.79 12.53 1.61
CA SER A 412 -4.01 12.46 2.42
C SER A 412 -4.58 11.07 2.60
N GLY A 413 -4.02 10.06 1.90
CA GLY A 413 -4.46 8.68 1.96
C GLY A 413 -4.97 8.14 0.63
N GLN A 414 -4.89 6.84 0.49
CA GLN A 414 -5.42 6.08 -0.64
C GLN A 414 -5.44 4.59 -0.32
N ARG A 415 -6.10 3.82 -1.19
CA ARG A 415 -6.07 2.37 -1.13
C ARG A 415 -4.77 1.82 -1.71
N LEU A 416 -4.15 0.91 -0.96
CA LEU A 416 -3.01 0.09 -1.36
C LEU A 416 -3.43 -1.37 -1.30
N SER A 417 -3.20 -2.14 -2.38
CA SER A 417 -3.59 -3.56 -2.42
C SER A 417 -2.46 -4.40 -3.01
N LEU A 418 -2.14 -5.50 -2.35
CA LEU A 418 -1.12 -6.47 -2.76
C LEU A 418 -1.80 -7.70 -3.35
N PHE A 419 -1.39 -8.10 -4.55
CA PHE A 419 -1.92 -9.26 -5.27
C PHE A 419 -0.80 -10.25 -5.57
N ASN A 420 -1.12 -11.54 -5.53
CA ASN A 420 -0.22 -12.59 -5.97
C ASN A 420 -0.22 -12.75 -7.51
N GLU A 421 0.53 -13.71 -8.05
CA GLU A 421 0.61 -13.99 -9.48
C GLU A 421 -0.72 -14.47 -10.10
N GLU A 422 -1.63 -15.03 -9.30
CA GLU A 422 -2.99 -15.45 -9.68
C GLU A 422 -3.99 -14.28 -9.62
N ASN A 423 -3.52 -13.07 -9.33
CA ASN A 423 -4.34 -11.88 -9.10
C ASN A 423 -5.31 -12.02 -7.91
N SER A 424 -4.96 -12.88 -6.93
CA SER A 424 -5.68 -12.98 -5.67
C SER A 424 -5.20 -11.93 -4.69
N VAL A 425 -6.12 -11.30 -3.97
CA VAL A 425 -5.80 -10.30 -2.95
C VAL A 425 -5.09 -10.96 -1.77
N ILE A 426 -3.91 -10.46 -1.44
CA ILE A 426 -3.14 -10.90 -0.28
C ILE A 426 -3.32 -9.96 0.90
N HIS A 427 -3.26 -8.67 0.68
CA HIS A 427 -3.54 -7.66 1.71
C HIS A 427 -4.00 -6.35 1.08
N THR A 428 -4.90 -5.66 1.75
CA THR A 428 -5.38 -4.33 1.35
C THR A 428 -5.44 -3.41 2.55
N VAL A 429 -4.97 -2.18 2.36
CA VAL A 429 -5.03 -1.10 3.36
C VAL A 429 -5.56 0.14 2.67
N ASN A 430 -6.63 0.74 3.18
CA ASN A 430 -7.14 2.02 2.73
C ASN A 430 -6.78 3.07 3.78
N PHE A 431 -5.51 3.52 3.74
CA PHE A 431 -4.99 4.42 4.76
C PHE A 431 -5.43 5.87 4.55
N SER A 432 -5.42 6.62 5.64
CA SER A 432 -5.66 8.07 5.69
C SER A 432 -4.59 8.75 6.54
N ASP A 433 -4.24 10.00 6.22
CA ASP A 433 -3.36 10.83 7.05
C ASP A 433 -3.95 11.12 8.44
N TYR A 434 -5.26 10.94 8.61
CA TYR A 434 -5.93 11.02 9.91
C TYR A 434 -5.52 9.91 10.88
N TRP A 435 -4.93 8.82 10.41
CA TRP A 435 -4.38 7.74 11.23
C TRP A 435 -3.15 8.16 12.04
N HIS A 436 -2.51 9.27 11.70
CA HIS A 436 -1.52 9.90 12.57
C HIS A 436 -2.19 10.50 13.81
N SER A 437 -2.04 9.89 14.98
CA SER A 437 -2.64 10.35 16.25
C SER A 437 -2.22 11.77 16.66
N GLN A 438 -1.05 12.24 16.20
CA GLN A 438 -0.52 13.57 16.45
C GLN A 438 -0.58 14.44 15.20
N ASN A 439 -1.33 15.55 15.26
CA ASN A 439 -1.48 16.47 14.13
C ASN A 439 -0.16 16.98 13.52
N ILE A 440 0.91 17.10 14.32
CA ILE A 440 2.22 17.54 13.82
C ILE A 440 2.84 16.51 12.88
N LYS A 441 2.59 15.22 13.09
CA LYS A 441 3.12 14.13 12.28
C LYS A 441 2.41 14.00 10.92
N ARG A 442 1.19 14.51 10.81
CA ARG A 442 0.43 14.59 9.55
C ARG A 442 1.07 15.54 8.53
N ASN A 443 1.94 16.43 8.97
CA ASN A 443 2.63 17.38 8.09
C ASN A 443 3.83 16.76 7.35
N GLY A 444 4.05 15.46 7.48
CA GLY A 444 5.09 14.69 6.79
C GLY A 444 6.31 14.34 7.63
N GLY A 445 7.16 13.46 7.07
CA GLY A 445 8.38 12.96 7.70
C GLY A 445 8.18 11.76 8.63
N TRP A 446 6.96 11.27 8.77
CA TRP A 446 6.62 10.14 9.64
C TRP A 446 5.86 9.06 8.85
N ALA A 447 6.31 7.82 8.96
CA ALA A 447 5.60 6.69 8.42
C ALA A 447 4.40 6.32 9.30
N LEU A 448 3.36 5.77 8.66
CA LEU A 448 2.32 5.00 9.33
C LEU A 448 2.83 3.56 9.50
N GLU A 449 2.84 3.05 10.70
CA GLU A 449 3.25 1.70 11.05
C GLU A 449 2.06 0.87 11.53
N MET A 450 2.02 -0.41 11.17
CA MET A 450 1.06 -1.36 11.74
C MET A 450 1.47 -1.70 13.18
N ILE A 451 0.51 -1.73 14.11
CA ILE A 451 0.74 -1.99 15.53
C ILE A 451 0.87 -3.50 15.79
N ASP A 452 -0.08 -4.30 15.31
CA ASP A 452 -0.15 -5.76 15.53
C ASP A 452 -0.32 -6.51 14.21
N GLU A 453 0.70 -7.31 13.84
CA GLU A 453 0.66 -8.18 12.65
C GLU A 453 -0.44 -9.25 12.75
N MET A 454 -0.90 -9.59 13.97
CA MET A 454 -1.93 -10.61 14.19
C MET A 454 -3.35 -10.08 14.02
N ASN A 455 -3.48 -8.75 13.79
CA ASN A 455 -4.74 -8.06 13.54
C ASN A 455 -4.70 -7.30 12.18
N PRO A 456 -4.53 -8.01 11.04
CA PRO A 456 -4.23 -7.38 9.75
C PRO A 456 -5.43 -6.71 9.07
N CYS A 457 -6.66 -6.95 9.53
CA CYS A 457 -7.88 -6.45 8.90
C CYS A 457 -8.38 -5.13 9.50
N GLU A 458 -7.88 -4.78 10.66
CA GLU A 458 -8.19 -3.51 11.28
C GLU A 458 -7.49 -2.36 10.54
N GLY A 459 -8.26 -1.30 10.29
CA GLY A 459 -7.76 -0.07 9.68
C GLY A 459 -7.14 0.87 10.72
N GLU A 460 -7.78 2.01 10.94
CA GLU A 460 -7.31 3.10 11.81
C GLU A 460 -6.87 2.63 13.21
N THR A 461 -7.56 1.67 13.79
CA THR A 461 -7.30 1.21 15.17
C THR A 461 -6.01 0.39 15.31
N ASN A 462 -5.49 -0.16 14.19
CA ASN A 462 -4.25 -0.95 14.18
C ASN A 462 -3.07 -0.25 13.50
N TRP A 463 -3.18 1.05 13.26
CA TRP A 463 -2.12 1.85 12.65
C TRP A 463 -1.90 3.17 13.39
N ASP A 464 -0.66 3.63 13.48
CA ASP A 464 -0.31 4.97 13.98
C ASP A 464 1.04 5.40 13.41
N SER A 465 1.40 6.63 13.72
CA SER A 465 2.69 7.22 13.38
C SER A 465 3.84 6.47 14.03
N SER A 466 4.91 6.25 13.29
CA SER A 466 6.20 5.84 13.86
C SER A 466 6.59 6.70 15.04
N VAL A 467 7.17 6.09 16.08
CA VAL A 467 7.83 6.77 17.20
C VAL A 467 9.36 6.73 17.09
N SER A 468 9.89 6.13 16.03
CA SER A 468 11.32 6.13 15.72
C SER A 468 11.84 7.56 15.50
N PRO A 469 12.95 7.98 16.10
CA PRO A 469 13.54 9.30 15.87
C PRO A 469 13.88 9.59 14.39
N SER A 470 14.03 8.53 13.58
CA SER A 470 14.26 8.65 12.14
C SER A 470 12.98 8.93 11.33
N GLY A 471 11.80 8.78 11.91
CA GLY A 471 10.52 8.98 11.25
C GLY A 471 9.90 7.71 10.68
N GLY A 472 10.59 6.57 10.73
CA GLY A 472 10.13 5.26 10.26
C GLY A 472 11.15 4.18 10.58
N THR A 473 10.84 2.93 10.22
CA THR A 473 11.66 1.74 10.51
C THR A 473 11.85 0.83 9.28
N PRO A 474 12.12 1.37 8.06
CA PRO A 474 12.12 0.59 6.82
C PRO A 474 13.10 -0.58 6.86
N GLY A 475 12.58 -1.80 6.65
CA GLY A 475 13.32 -3.06 6.68
C GLY A 475 13.48 -3.69 8.06
N TYR A 476 12.90 -3.10 9.09
CA TYR A 476 13.00 -3.55 10.47
C TYR A 476 11.62 -3.64 11.13
N LYS A 477 11.61 -4.11 12.38
CA LYS A 477 10.41 -4.18 13.20
C LYS A 477 9.86 -2.78 13.50
N ASN A 478 8.55 -2.58 13.31
CA ASN A 478 7.86 -1.33 13.60
C ASN A 478 8.11 -0.83 15.04
N SER A 479 8.31 0.47 15.17
CA SER A 479 8.64 1.12 16.45
C SER A 479 7.47 1.11 17.45
N ILE A 480 6.24 0.98 16.95
CA ILE A 480 5.00 0.94 17.76
C ILE A 480 4.44 -0.47 17.95
N THR A 481 5.20 -1.52 17.57
CA THR A 481 4.71 -2.90 17.69
C THR A 481 4.24 -3.22 19.09
N ALA A 482 2.98 -3.61 19.23
CA ALA A 482 2.34 -4.02 20.47
C ALA A 482 1.24 -5.05 20.19
N ILE A 483 0.76 -5.73 21.22
CA ILE A 483 -0.44 -6.56 21.12
C ILE A 483 -1.65 -5.62 21.05
N ASN A 484 -2.36 -5.64 19.93
CA ASN A 484 -3.58 -4.87 19.70
C ASN A 484 -4.68 -5.83 19.20
N ARG A 485 -5.30 -6.53 20.16
CA ARG A 485 -6.33 -7.52 19.82
C ARG A 485 -7.59 -6.83 19.34
N ASP A 486 -8.12 -7.31 18.24
CA ASP A 486 -9.45 -6.95 17.80
C ASP A 486 -10.52 -7.48 18.80
N ASN A 487 -11.35 -6.57 19.28
CA ASN A 487 -12.49 -6.86 20.18
C ASN A 487 -13.80 -6.32 19.59
N THR A 488 -13.76 -5.79 18.36
CA THR A 488 -14.89 -5.19 17.68
C THR A 488 -15.57 -6.24 16.81
N LEU A 489 -16.89 -6.38 16.96
CA LEU A 489 -17.63 -7.32 16.12
C LEU A 489 -17.92 -6.67 14.77
N PRO A 490 -17.77 -7.40 13.65
CA PRO A 490 -18.22 -6.92 12.37
C PRO A 490 -19.74 -6.70 12.40
N THR A 491 -20.21 -5.60 11.82
CA THR A 491 -21.62 -5.20 11.78
C THR A 491 -22.07 -4.88 10.36
N ILE A 492 -23.38 -4.89 10.10
CA ILE A 492 -23.93 -4.41 8.84
C ILE A 492 -23.82 -2.88 8.82
N SER A 493 -23.13 -2.32 7.84
CA SER A 493 -22.97 -0.88 7.64
C SER A 493 -23.91 -0.31 6.56
N GLY A 494 -24.42 -1.16 5.65
CA GLY A 494 -25.33 -0.69 4.61
C GLY A 494 -25.80 -1.77 3.66
N ILE A 495 -26.69 -1.37 2.75
CA ILE A 495 -27.23 -2.22 1.68
C ILE A 495 -27.67 -1.36 0.50
N THR A 496 -27.39 -1.79 -0.71
CA THR A 496 -27.86 -1.16 -1.95
C THR A 496 -28.17 -2.20 -3.02
N LEU A 497 -28.87 -1.82 -4.07
CA LEU A 497 -29.07 -2.62 -5.26
C LEU A 497 -28.13 -2.12 -6.37
N GLU A 498 -27.33 -3.02 -6.93
CA GLU A 498 -26.55 -2.74 -8.14
C GLU A 498 -27.45 -2.76 -9.36
N ASP A 499 -28.34 -3.75 -9.40
CA ASP A 499 -29.41 -3.91 -10.40
C ASP A 499 -30.57 -4.76 -9.84
N SER A 500 -31.48 -5.21 -10.70
CA SER A 500 -32.69 -5.96 -10.30
C SER A 500 -32.42 -7.35 -9.69
N LEU A 501 -31.22 -7.92 -9.90
CA LEU A 501 -30.82 -9.25 -9.44
C LEU A 501 -29.65 -9.26 -8.47
N HIS A 502 -28.99 -8.12 -8.29
CA HIS A 502 -27.78 -8.01 -7.49
C HIS A 502 -27.94 -7.03 -6.36
N ILE A 503 -27.71 -7.52 -5.14
CA ILE A 503 -27.74 -6.76 -3.89
C ILE A 503 -26.31 -6.67 -3.38
N ILE A 504 -25.90 -5.49 -2.93
CA ILE A 504 -24.62 -5.28 -2.27
C ILE A 504 -24.86 -5.03 -0.79
N LEU A 505 -24.36 -5.92 0.05
CA LEU A 505 -24.37 -5.79 1.51
C LEU A 505 -23.01 -5.27 1.96
N PHE A 506 -22.97 -4.15 2.66
CA PHE A 506 -21.76 -3.57 3.24
C PHE A 506 -21.61 -3.96 4.70
N LEU A 507 -20.38 -4.24 5.10
CA LEU A 507 -19.99 -4.55 6.47
C LEU A 507 -19.03 -3.49 7.01
N SER A 508 -18.94 -3.35 8.33
CA SER A 508 -18.07 -2.37 8.98
C SER A 508 -16.59 -2.65 8.76
N GLU A 509 -16.24 -3.90 8.43
CA GLU A 509 -14.85 -4.36 8.29
C GLU A 509 -14.73 -5.54 7.32
N THR A 510 -13.49 -5.93 7.04
CA THR A 510 -13.12 -7.05 6.16
C THR A 510 -13.58 -8.41 6.73
N VAL A 511 -14.19 -9.25 5.89
CA VAL A 511 -14.57 -10.61 6.26
C VAL A 511 -13.83 -11.68 5.45
N VAL A 512 -13.46 -12.77 6.11
CA VAL A 512 -12.68 -13.87 5.52
C VAL A 512 -13.50 -15.14 5.24
N THR A 513 -14.79 -15.17 5.63
CA THR A 513 -15.68 -16.30 5.36
C THR A 513 -15.69 -16.67 3.89
N ALA A 514 -15.55 -17.97 3.59
CA ALA A 514 -15.53 -18.46 2.21
C ALA A 514 -16.87 -18.19 1.49
N ASP A 515 -16.82 -17.82 0.21
CA ASP A 515 -18.00 -17.48 -0.59
C ASP A 515 -19.03 -18.62 -0.64
N SER A 516 -18.57 -19.88 -0.65
CA SER A 516 -19.44 -21.06 -0.60
C SER A 516 -20.30 -21.17 0.67
N VAL A 517 -19.94 -20.45 1.74
CA VAL A 517 -20.65 -20.41 3.02
C VAL A 517 -21.57 -19.19 3.09
N LEU A 518 -21.19 -18.06 2.46
CA LEU A 518 -21.90 -16.79 2.56
C LEU A 518 -23.38 -16.91 2.16
N ALA A 519 -23.67 -17.50 0.99
CA ALA A 519 -25.04 -17.63 0.50
C ALA A 519 -25.96 -18.39 1.49
N LYS A 520 -25.42 -19.41 2.19
CA LYS A 520 -26.13 -20.17 3.20
C LYS A 520 -26.33 -19.45 4.53
N SER A 521 -25.49 -18.41 4.76
CA SER A 521 -25.53 -17.60 5.98
C SER A 521 -26.52 -16.44 5.89
N LEU A 522 -27.14 -16.21 4.73
CA LEU A 522 -28.01 -15.07 4.46
C LEU A 522 -29.41 -15.55 4.12
N SER A 523 -30.43 -14.77 4.50
CA SER A 523 -31.84 -15.00 4.13
C SER A 523 -32.57 -13.68 3.92
N ILE A 524 -33.58 -13.70 3.04
CA ILE A 524 -34.36 -12.51 2.70
C ILE A 524 -35.84 -12.78 3.06
N LYS A 525 -36.52 -11.79 3.65
CA LYS A 525 -37.94 -11.79 4.00
C LYS A 525 -38.62 -10.55 3.41
N PRO A 526 -39.74 -10.65 2.68
CA PRO A 526 -40.40 -11.89 2.19
C PRO A 526 -39.43 -12.79 1.41
N PRO A 527 -39.69 -14.10 1.35
CA PRO A 527 -38.73 -15.07 0.81
C PRO A 527 -38.33 -14.79 -0.64
N VAL A 528 -37.03 -14.70 -0.86
CA VAL A 528 -36.38 -14.64 -2.17
C VAL A 528 -35.13 -15.51 -2.10
N ASP A 529 -34.99 -16.44 -3.06
CA ASP A 529 -33.89 -17.38 -3.07
C ASP A 529 -32.58 -16.70 -3.50
N ILE A 530 -31.52 -16.94 -2.71
CA ILE A 530 -30.16 -16.48 -2.98
C ILE A 530 -29.44 -17.53 -3.83
N CYS A 531 -29.05 -17.18 -5.03
CA CYS A 531 -28.27 -18.02 -5.95
C CYS A 531 -26.80 -18.12 -5.51
N SER A 532 -26.18 -16.98 -5.23
CA SER A 532 -24.78 -16.90 -4.78
C SER A 532 -24.54 -15.66 -3.93
N ALA A 533 -23.47 -15.71 -3.16
CA ALA A 533 -22.96 -14.56 -2.43
C ALA A 533 -21.43 -14.59 -2.48
N THR A 534 -20.81 -13.50 -2.95
CA THR A 534 -19.37 -13.39 -3.14
C THR A 534 -18.84 -12.09 -2.55
N LYS A 535 -17.67 -12.13 -1.96
CA LYS A 535 -17.00 -10.92 -1.46
C LYS A 535 -16.59 -10.01 -2.61
N ILE A 536 -16.69 -8.71 -2.44
CA ILE A 536 -16.21 -7.71 -3.40
C ILE A 536 -14.76 -7.38 -3.07
N LEU A 537 -13.89 -7.70 -4.04
CA LEU A 537 -12.46 -7.42 -3.92
C LEU A 537 -12.16 -5.91 -4.17
N PRO A 538 -11.08 -5.39 -3.61
CA PRO A 538 -10.06 -6.06 -2.79
C PRO A 538 -10.31 -6.00 -1.27
N GLU A 539 -11.22 -5.17 -0.76
CA GLU A 539 -11.41 -4.92 0.67
C GLU A 539 -12.10 -6.08 1.39
N ASN A 540 -12.96 -6.83 0.69
CA ASN A 540 -13.79 -7.89 1.29
C ASN A 540 -14.72 -7.41 2.43
N SER A 541 -15.01 -6.12 2.49
CA SER A 541 -15.97 -5.52 3.42
C SER A 541 -17.37 -5.37 2.81
N ALA A 542 -17.55 -5.79 1.57
CA ALA A 542 -18.84 -5.85 0.89
C ALA A 542 -19.08 -7.23 0.27
N ILE A 543 -20.34 -7.66 0.26
CA ILE A 543 -20.81 -8.94 -0.28
C ILE A 543 -21.82 -8.67 -1.39
N LYS A 544 -21.50 -9.13 -2.60
CA LYS A 544 -22.43 -9.15 -3.73
C LYS A 544 -23.30 -10.41 -3.64
N ILE A 545 -24.60 -10.22 -3.51
CA ILE A 545 -25.62 -11.28 -3.39
C ILE A 545 -26.40 -11.34 -4.70
N THR A 546 -26.42 -12.49 -5.36
CA THR A 546 -27.22 -12.73 -6.56
C THR A 546 -28.47 -13.50 -6.18
N ILE A 547 -29.64 -12.99 -6.58
CA ILE A 547 -30.94 -13.58 -6.30
C ILE A 547 -31.53 -14.22 -7.57
N THR A 548 -32.47 -15.16 -7.38
CA THR A 548 -33.00 -15.94 -8.50
C THR A 548 -34.07 -15.23 -9.33
N GLN A 549 -34.71 -14.19 -8.78
CA GLN A 549 -35.75 -13.40 -9.43
C GLN A 549 -35.70 -11.94 -8.95
N PRO A 550 -36.11 -10.98 -9.79
CA PRO A 550 -36.13 -9.56 -9.44
C PRO A 550 -37.03 -9.28 -8.22
N LEU A 551 -36.62 -8.36 -7.39
CA LEU A 551 -37.42 -7.86 -6.26
C LEU A 551 -38.65 -7.11 -6.75
N SER A 552 -39.75 -7.25 -6.02
CA SER A 552 -40.97 -6.49 -6.31
C SER A 552 -40.86 -5.06 -5.86
N VAL A 553 -41.27 -4.12 -6.75
CA VAL A 553 -41.35 -2.69 -6.43
C VAL A 553 -42.37 -2.45 -5.30
N ASN A 554 -42.14 -1.48 -4.45
CA ASN A 554 -42.96 -1.11 -3.28
C ASN A 554 -43.04 -2.20 -2.19
N THR A 555 -42.11 -3.16 -2.21
CA THR A 555 -42.03 -4.18 -1.17
C THR A 555 -40.80 -3.90 -0.30
N LEU A 556 -41.04 -3.87 1.01
CA LEU A 556 -39.95 -3.77 1.99
C LEU A 556 -39.44 -5.17 2.32
N TYR A 557 -38.17 -5.39 2.02
CA TYR A 557 -37.48 -6.64 2.34
C TYR A 557 -36.58 -6.46 3.56
N THR A 558 -36.27 -7.58 4.20
CA THR A 558 -35.30 -7.64 5.29
C THR A 558 -34.27 -8.71 4.96
N LEU A 559 -33.01 -8.33 4.80
CA LEU A 559 -31.88 -9.26 4.76
C LEU A 559 -31.46 -9.57 6.17
N GLN A 560 -31.36 -10.87 6.50
CA GLN A 560 -31.00 -11.36 7.82
C GLN A 560 -29.77 -12.28 7.72
N ILE A 561 -28.83 -12.12 8.66
CA ILE A 561 -27.66 -13.00 8.82
C ILE A 561 -28.01 -14.09 9.81
N GLY A 562 -28.11 -15.35 9.34
CA GLY A 562 -28.41 -16.51 10.14
C GLY A 562 -27.20 -17.43 10.41
N GLY A 563 -26.17 -17.33 9.63
CA GLY A 563 -24.93 -18.09 9.76
C GLY A 563 -23.75 -17.28 10.28
N LYS A 564 -22.58 -17.90 10.35
CA LYS A 564 -21.34 -17.21 10.76
C LYS A 564 -20.69 -16.50 9.58
N ILE A 565 -20.52 -15.20 9.69
CA ILE A 565 -19.68 -14.36 8.79
C ILE A 565 -18.58 -13.79 9.67
N ASN A 566 -17.35 -14.29 9.50
CA ASN A 566 -16.23 -13.98 10.36
C ASN A 566 -15.30 -12.96 9.70
N ASP A 567 -14.75 -12.08 10.53
CA ASP A 567 -13.59 -11.26 10.23
C ASP A 567 -12.28 -12.06 10.28
N CYS A 568 -11.14 -11.35 10.20
CA CYS A 568 -9.80 -11.95 10.24
C CYS A 568 -9.40 -12.45 11.64
N SER A 569 -9.97 -11.91 12.68
CA SER A 569 -9.73 -12.27 14.08
C SER A 569 -10.60 -13.43 14.54
N GLY A 570 -11.55 -13.87 13.69
CA GLY A 570 -12.50 -14.93 13.96
C GLY A 570 -13.75 -14.47 14.69
N LEU A 571 -13.92 -13.15 14.91
CA LEU A 571 -15.15 -12.58 15.43
C LEU A 571 -16.24 -12.64 14.35
N SER A 572 -17.49 -12.85 14.76
CA SER A 572 -18.60 -13.04 13.81
C SER A 572 -19.58 -11.88 13.89
N VAL A 573 -20.17 -11.53 12.76
CA VAL A 573 -21.37 -10.68 12.75
C VAL A 573 -22.39 -11.26 13.72
N PRO A 574 -23.00 -10.45 14.61
CA PRO A 574 -23.98 -10.93 15.57
C PRO A 574 -25.13 -11.68 14.87
N GLN A 575 -25.50 -12.84 15.39
CA GLN A 575 -26.59 -13.62 14.84
C GLN A 575 -27.91 -12.83 14.86
N ASN A 576 -28.69 -13.00 13.82
CA ASN A 576 -29.95 -12.29 13.59
C ASN A 576 -29.79 -10.78 13.29
N SER A 577 -28.54 -10.30 13.04
CA SER A 577 -28.36 -8.98 12.47
C SER A 577 -29.15 -8.87 11.17
N ALA A 578 -29.88 -7.78 11.01
CA ALA A 578 -30.77 -7.59 9.89
C ALA A 578 -30.78 -6.15 9.40
N ILE A 579 -30.99 -5.98 8.10
CA ILE A 579 -31.17 -4.65 7.49
C ILE A 579 -32.37 -4.68 6.56
N LYS A 580 -33.14 -3.57 6.58
CA LYS A 580 -34.31 -3.39 5.70
C LYS A 580 -33.88 -2.68 4.42
N PHE A 581 -34.46 -3.08 3.30
CA PHE A 581 -34.17 -2.52 1.98
C PHE A 581 -35.31 -2.78 1.01
N GLY A 582 -35.21 -2.20 -0.17
CA GLY A 582 -36.14 -2.51 -1.26
C GLY A 582 -35.70 -1.87 -2.58
N VAL A 583 -36.54 -1.98 -3.60
CA VAL A 583 -36.28 -1.40 -4.93
C VAL A 583 -36.37 0.13 -4.82
N PRO A 584 -35.25 0.86 -5.03
CA PRO A 584 -35.26 2.31 -4.89
C PRO A 584 -35.96 2.99 -6.05
N LYS A 585 -36.52 4.16 -5.77
CA LYS A 585 -37.07 5.11 -6.74
C LYS A 585 -36.33 6.41 -6.67
N GLU A 586 -36.33 7.17 -7.76
CA GLU A 586 -35.76 8.52 -7.80
C GLU A 586 -36.58 9.45 -6.89
N ALA A 587 -35.83 10.30 -6.17
CA ALA A 587 -36.41 11.31 -5.33
C ALA A 587 -36.89 12.50 -6.17
N GLU A 588 -38.12 12.92 -5.95
CA GLU A 588 -38.70 14.12 -6.52
C GLU A 588 -38.67 15.27 -5.50
N PHE A 589 -39.01 16.47 -5.95
CA PHE A 589 -39.06 17.63 -5.06
C PHE A 589 -39.96 17.35 -3.85
N SER A 590 -39.47 17.65 -2.65
CA SER A 590 -40.14 17.40 -1.36
C SER A 590 -40.35 15.94 -0.93
N ASP A 591 -39.81 14.94 -1.62
CA ASP A 591 -39.81 13.56 -1.13
C ASP A 591 -38.90 13.43 0.09
N ILE A 592 -37.71 14.02 -0.01
CA ILE A 592 -36.76 14.16 1.10
C ILE A 592 -36.82 15.61 1.58
N ILE A 593 -37.02 15.81 2.86
CA ILE A 593 -37.01 17.14 3.47
C ILE A 593 -35.91 17.27 4.51
N ILE A 594 -35.31 18.48 4.61
CA ILE A 594 -34.43 18.84 5.72
C ILE A 594 -35.30 18.94 6.98
N ASN A 595 -34.92 18.15 8.00
CA ASN A 595 -35.72 18.06 9.23
C ASN A 595 -35.09 18.75 10.43
N GLU A 596 -33.79 18.66 10.59
CA GLU A 596 -33.07 19.29 11.70
C GLU A 596 -31.65 19.66 11.24
N VAL A 597 -31.15 20.80 11.71
CA VAL A 597 -29.81 21.28 11.37
C VAL A 597 -29.06 21.83 12.58
N MET A 598 -27.80 21.37 12.77
CA MET A 598 -26.87 21.89 13.76
C MET A 598 -25.72 22.61 13.05
N THR A 599 -25.75 23.92 13.00
CA THR A 599 -24.74 24.75 12.34
C THR A 599 -23.86 25.51 13.34
N ASN A 600 -24.33 25.75 14.57
CA ASN A 600 -23.65 26.49 15.63
C ASN A 600 -23.32 25.59 16.85
N TYR A 601 -22.41 24.66 16.67
CA TYR A 601 -21.97 23.72 17.73
C TYR A 601 -21.29 24.45 18.90
N ALA A 602 -21.41 23.89 20.13
CA ALA A 602 -20.98 24.56 21.38
C ALA A 602 -19.50 24.32 21.71
N GLY A 603 -18.95 23.16 21.39
CA GLY A 603 -17.60 22.75 21.80
C GLY A 603 -16.48 23.26 20.90
N SER A 604 -15.26 22.84 21.20
CA SER A 604 -14.08 23.02 20.33
C SER A 604 -14.06 22.00 19.18
N THR A 605 -14.76 20.89 19.32
CA THR A 605 -14.88 19.82 18.33
C THR A 605 -16.16 20.02 17.53
N ASN A 606 -16.07 19.82 16.23
CA ASN A 606 -17.17 20.09 15.30
C ASN A 606 -18.24 19.00 15.36
N SER A 607 -19.38 19.28 15.99
CA SER A 607 -20.58 18.45 16.03
C SER A 607 -21.66 18.88 15.03
N THR A 608 -21.30 19.54 13.93
CA THR A 608 -22.25 19.91 12.86
C THR A 608 -22.93 18.67 12.29
N TYR A 609 -24.24 18.75 12.15
CA TYR A 609 -25.03 17.74 11.48
C TYR A 609 -26.22 18.31 10.72
N ILE A 610 -26.73 17.52 9.75
CA ILE A 610 -27.97 17.73 9.01
C ILE A 610 -28.77 16.46 9.09
N GLU A 611 -30.03 16.56 9.51
CA GLU A 611 -30.96 15.47 9.44
C GLU A 611 -31.91 15.63 8.28
N ILE A 612 -32.15 14.54 7.56
CA ILE A 612 -33.16 14.45 6.52
C ILE A 612 -34.24 13.46 6.92
N TYR A 613 -35.46 13.70 6.43
CA TYR A 613 -36.63 12.85 6.60
C TYR A 613 -37.25 12.50 5.26
N ASN A 614 -37.53 11.22 5.04
CA ASN A 614 -38.28 10.78 3.86
C ASN A 614 -39.78 10.90 4.10
N ARG A 615 -40.39 11.91 3.52
CA ARG A 615 -41.82 12.16 3.61
C ARG A 615 -42.63 11.30 2.66
N SER A 616 -42.00 10.74 1.65
CA SER A 616 -42.67 9.94 0.62
C SER A 616 -42.84 8.47 1.02
N GLU A 617 -43.63 7.75 0.24
CA GLU A 617 -43.76 6.27 0.33
C GLU A 617 -42.69 5.55 -0.51
N LYS A 618 -41.70 6.29 -1.08
CA LYS A 618 -40.61 5.73 -1.88
C LYS A 618 -39.47 5.26 -0.98
N ILE A 619 -38.82 4.18 -1.37
CA ILE A 619 -37.47 3.85 -0.88
C ILE A 619 -36.48 4.60 -1.78
N ILE A 620 -35.60 5.39 -1.21
CA ILE A 620 -34.68 6.25 -1.95
C ILE A 620 -33.26 5.81 -1.67
N ASP A 621 -32.49 5.54 -2.73
CA ASP A 621 -31.05 5.23 -2.62
C ASP A 621 -30.27 6.54 -2.56
N LEU A 622 -29.55 6.75 -1.47
CA LEU A 622 -28.88 8.02 -1.19
C LEU A 622 -27.59 8.22 -1.99
N LYS A 623 -27.08 7.20 -2.68
CA LYS A 623 -25.91 7.36 -3.59
C LYS A 623 -26.14 8.37 -4.73
N ASN A 624 -27.42 8.64 -5.04
CA ASN A 624 -27.84 9.61 -6.06
C ASN A 624 -28.16 10.98 -5.47
N ILE A 625 -27.92 11.21 -4.17
CA ILE A 625 -28.27 12.43 -3.45
C ILE A 625 -26.99 13.18 -3.10
N LEU A 626 -27.04 14.50 -3.30
CA LEU A 626 -25.94 15.40 -3.00
C LEU A 626 -26.35 16.41 -1.93
N ILE A 627 -25.43 16.74 -1.01
CA ILE A 627 -25.57 17.79 -0.01
C ILE A 627 -24.61 18.92 -0.35
N GLY A 628 -25.09 20.15 -0.42
CA GLY A 628 -24.30 21.32 -0.72
C GLY A 628 -24.66 22.54 0.10
N SER A 629 -23.83 23.57 0.05
CA SER A 629 -24.06 24.82 0.75
C SER A 629 -23.78 26.05 -0.12
N GLY A 630 -24.44 27.18 0.21
CA GLY A 630 -24.30 28.46 -0.47
C GLY A 630 -25.05 28.52 -1.81
N GLY A 631 -25.11 29.72 -2.41
CA GLY A 631 -25.77 29.96 -3.68
C GLY A 631 -27.31 29.98 -3.60
N GLU A 632 -27.94 30.88 -4.36
CA GLU A 632 -29.42 31.00 -4.33
C GLU A 632 -30.11 29.89 -5.15
N LEU A 633 -29.55 29.49 -6.29
CA LEU A 633 -30.17 28.53 -7.18
C LEU A 633 -29.51 27.15 -7.14
N TYR A 634 -28.18 27.09 -6.97
CA TYR A 634 -27.37 25.88 -6.95
C TYR A 634 -26.34 25.97 -5.83
N PRO A 635 -25.87 24.85 -5.25
CA PRO A 635 -24.82 24.90 -4.26
C PRO A 635 -23.51 25.46 -4.85
N GLU A 636 -22.93 26.48 -4.21
CA GLU A 636 -21.65 27.09 -4.62
C GLU A 636 -20.44 26.35 -4.08
N LYS A 637 -20.61 25.69 -2.94
CA LYS A 637 -19.53 24.96 -2.25
C LYS A 637 -19.87 23.50 -2.20
N THR A 638 -18.82 22.74 -2.15
CA THR A 638 -18.66 21.31 -2.17
C THR A 638 -19.95 20.52 -2.03
N VAL A 639 -20.29 19.88 -3.11
CA VAL A 639 -21.36 18.90 -3.18
C VAL A 639 -20.76 17.56 -2.78
N ILE A 640 -21.32 16.92 -1.78
CA ILE A 640 -20.84 15.62 -1.31
C ILE A 640 -21.82 14.57 -1.76
N ALA A 641 -21.30 13.56 -2.47
CA ALA A 641 -22.02 12.32 -2.68
C ALA A 641 -22.09 11.56 -1.34
N ILE A 642 -23.26 11.12 -0.98
CA ILE A 642 -23.47 10.26 0.19
C ILE A 642 -22.82 8.90 -0.07
N PRO A 643 -22.11 8.29 0.91
CA PRO A 643 -21.54 6.97 0.73
C PRO A 643 -22.57 5.94 0.27
N GLU A 644 -22.14 5.00 -0.59
CA GLU A 644 -22.99 3.91 -1.04
C GLU A 644 -23.46 3.03 0.13
N GLY A 645 -24.59 2.36 -0.05
CA GLY A 645 -25.13 1.42 0.94
C GLY A 645 -26.22 2.00 1.83
N HIS A 646 -26.60 3.24 1.64
CA HIS A 646 -27.63 3.89 2.44
C HIS A 646 -28.92 4.10 1.67
N GLN A 647 -29.97 3.37 2.06
CA GLN A 647 -31.34 3.59 1.60
C GLN A 647 -32.15 4.33 2.66
N LEU A 648 -32.82 5.41 2.27
CA LEU A 648 -33.76 6.12 3.11
C LEU A 648 -35.16 5.54 2.90
N LEU A 649 -35.61 4.80 3.90
CA LEU A 649 -36.93 4.15 3.90
C LEU A 649 -38.07 5.16 4.06
N PRO A 650 -39.31 4.84 3.64
CA PRO A 650 -40.45 5.69 3.90
C PRO A 650 -40.55 6.06 5.38
N GLN A 651 -40.90 7.33 5.66
CA GLN A 651 -41.12 7.89 6.99
C GLN A 651 -39.97 7.64 7.98
N SER A 652 -38.73 7.62 7.48
CA SER A 652 -37.52 7.42 8.29
C SER A 652 -36.60 8.65 8.28
N TYR A 653 -35.76 8.73 9.31
CA TYR A 653 -34.76 9.75 9.52
C TYR A 653 -33.39 9.23 9.20
N LEU A 654 -32.50 10.12 8.73
CA LEU A 654 -31.08 9.87 8.61
C LEU A 654 -30.28 11.16 8.88
N VAL A 655 -29.19 11.05 9.61
CA VAL A 655 -28.36 12.17 10.05
C VAL A 655 -26.99 12.08 9.39
N PHE A 656 -26.55 13.14 8.74
CA PHE A 656 -25.19 13.31 8.26
C PHE A 656 -24.43 14.20 9.22
N CYS A 657 -23.42 13.69 9.90
CA CYS A 657 -22.63 14.41 10.88
C CYS A 657 -21.15 14.47 10.52
N LYS A 658 -20.49 15.54 10.93
CA LYS A 658 -19.06 15.77 10.71
C LYS A 658 -18.19 14.81 11.52
N ASN A 659 -18.64 14.48 12.74
CA ASN A 659 -18.01 13.54 13.66
C ASN A 659 -19.10 12.83 14.48
N LYS A 660 -19.25 11.54 14.19
CA LYS A 660 -20.30 10.73 14.82
C LYS A 660 -20.13 10.57 16.33
N ASN A 661 -18.89 10.33 16.77
CA ASN A 661 -18.61 10.13 18.19
C ASN A 661 -18.90 11.41 19.00
N VAL A 662 -18.52 12.58 18.48
CA VAL A 662 -18.81 13.86 19.13
C VAL A 662 -20.31 14.14 19.18
N THR A 663 -21.04 13.88 18.08
CA THR A 663 -22.50 14.05 18.05
C THR A 663 -23.19 13.14 19.05
N LEU A 664 -22.76 11.87 19.20
CA LEU A 664 -23.30 10.93 20.19
C LEU A 664 -22.96 11.31 21.64
N GLN A 665 -21.87 12.04 21.88
CA GLN A 665 -21.51 12.52 23.22
C GLN A 665 -22.30 13.80 23.60
N GLU A 666 -22.58 14.68 22.64
CA GLU A 666 -23.22 15.96 22.88
C GLU A 666 -24.74 15.87 22.89
N TYR A 667 -25.34 14.95 22.12
CA TYR A 667 -26.78 14.87 21.95
C TYR A 667 -27.32 13.47 22.27
N ILE A 668 -28.59 13.40 22.71
CA ILE A 668 -29.31 12.14 22.88
C ILE A 668 -29.65 11.58 21.50
N ALA A 669 -29.04 10.48 21.11
CA ALA A 669 -29.29 9.79 19.84
C ALA A 669 -29.65 8.30 20.10
N PRO A 670 -30.94 7.98 20.28
CA PRO A 670 -31.36 6.60 20.62
C PRO A 670 -31.10 5.57 19.52
N TYR A 671 -30.83 6.04 18.30
CA TYR A 671 -30.63 5.21 17.11
C TYR A 671 -29.29 5.57 16.45
N PRO A 672 -28.13 5.16 17.04
CA PRO A 672 -26.80 5.47 16.51
C PRO A 672 -26.56 5.00 15.08
N GLU A 673 -27.28 3.95 14.64
CA GLU A 673 -27.23 3.41 13.28
C GLU A 673 -27.77 4.37 12.21
N ARG A 674 -28.56 5.38 12.62
CA ARG A 674 -29.07 6.42 11.71
C ARG A 674 -28.09 7.57 11.50
N LEU A 675 -26.97 7.61 12.23
CA LEU A 675 -25.93 8.61 12.08
C LEU A 675 -24.85 8.10 11.14
N ILE A 676 -24.65 8.84 10.04
CA ILE A 676 -23.59 8.59 9.05
C ILE A 676 -22.54 9.68 9.22
N GLU A 677 -21.30 9.26 9.46
CA GLU A 677 -20.19 10.20 9.47
C GLU A 677 -19.79 10.58 8.03
N VAL A 678 -19.70 11.88 7.79
CA VAL A 678 -19.29 12.47 6.51
C VAL A 678 -18.22 13.50 6.79
N SER A 679 -16.95 13.09 6.80
CA SER A 679 -15.81 13.93 7.20
C SER A 679 -15.65 15.19 6.34
N ASN A 680 -16.03 15.12 5.07
CA ASN A 680 -16.03 16.24 4.13
C ASN A 680 -17.39 16.96 4.01
N LEU A 681 -18.31 16.81 4.99
CA LEU A 681 -19.56 17.55 5.05
C LEU A 681 -19.30 19.05 4.84
N PRO A 682 -20.08 19.78 3.98
CA PRO A 682 -19.88 21.19 3.72
C PRO A 682 -19.83 22.00 5.01
N SER A 683 -18.98 23.02 5.03
CA SER A 683 -18.97 23.96 6.16
C SER A 683 -20.17 24.89 6.06
N PHE A 684 -21.00 24.91 7.10
CA PHE A 684 -22.13 25.79 7.22
C PHE A 684 -21.75 26.98 8.11
N THR A 685 -22.19 28.17 7.71
CA THR A 685 -21.98 29.39 8.55
C THR A 685 -22.90 29.32 9.76
N LYS A 686 -22.38 29.82 10.93
CA LYS A 686 -23.14 29.74 12.19
C LYS A 686 -24.40 30.60 12.21
N LYS A 687 -24.37 31.72 11.47
CA LYS A 687 -25.45 32.76 11.57
C LYS A 687 -26.53 32.64 10.52
N SER A 688 -26.15 32.35 9.28
CA SER A 688 -27.10 32.26 8.17
C SER A 688 -26.46 31.53 7.03
N GLY A 689 -27.23 30.89 6.17
CA GLY A 689 -26.74 30.18 4.99
C GLY A 689 -27.83 29.44 4.25
N ILE A 690 -27.44 28.75 3.18
CA ILE A 690 -28.34 27.90 2.40
C ILE A 690 -27.78 26.50 2.39
N ILE A 691 -28.60 25.51 2.68
CA ILE A 691 -28.34 24.07 2.60
C ILE A 691 -29.18 23.53 1.46
N HIS A 692 -28.55 22.77 0.57
CA HIS A 692 -29.23 22.13 -0.55
C HIS A 692 -29.17 20.62 -0.42
N ILE A 693 -30.29 19.95 -0.73
CA ILE A 693 -30.36 18.53 -1.06
C ILE A 693 -30.75 18.45 -2.53
N THR A 694 -29.91 17.83 -3.35
CA THR A 694 -30.10 17.74 -4.80
C THR A 694 -29.87 16.30 -5.30
N ASN A 695 -30.33 16.02 -6.51
CA ASN A 695 -29.91 14.84 -7.25
C ASN A 695 -28.55 15.08 -7.92
N LEU A 696 -28.03 14.08 -8.65
CA LEU A 696 -26.75 14.18 -9.37
C LEU A 696 -26.72 15.23 -10.49
N SER A 697 -27.89 15.62 -11.01
CA SER A 697 -28.04 16.69 -12.00
C SER A 697 -28.14 18.09 -11.36
N LEU A 698 -27.95 18.20 -10.04
CA LEU A 698 -28.09 19.40 -9.23
C LEU A 698 -29.54 19.96 -9.20
N GLU A 699 -30.53 19.16 -9.56
CA GLU A 699 -31.93 19.54 -9.38
C GLU A 699 -32.31 19.44 -7.90
N ARG A 700 -32.97 20.45 -7.39
CA ARG A 700 -33.36 20.54 -5.97
C ARG A 700 -34.42 19.52 -5.61
N ILE A 701 -34.14 18.74 -4.56
CA ILE A 701 -35.12 17.90 -3.87
C ILE A 701 -35.68 18.66 -2.67
N ASP A 702 -34.81 19.34 -1.91
CA ASP A 702 -35.17 20.29 -0.87
C ASP A 702 -34.05 21.30 -0.66
N TYR A 703 -34.35 22.44 -0.03
CA TYR A 703 -33.34 23.37 0.41
C TYR A 703 -33.87 24.22 1.59
N LEU A 704 -32.97 24.67 2.43
CA LEU A 704 -33.25 25.52 3.58
C LEU A 704 -32.37 26.76 3.54
N GLU A 705 -33.00 27.94 3.49
CA GLU A 705 -32.35 29.21 3.81
C GLU A 705 -32.56 29.47 5.28
N TYR A 706 -31.51 29.34 6.09
CA TYR A 706 -31.57 29.50 7.53
C TYR A 706 -30.86 30.78 7.99
N ASN A 707 -31.32 31.33 9.13
CA ASN A 707 -30.65 32.40 9.84
C ASN A 707 -30.95 32.31 11.35
N GLU A 708 -30.18 33.05 12.16
CA GLU A 708 -30.33 33.04 13.64
C GLU A 708 -31.74 33.39 14.14
N ASN A 709 -32.55 34.17 13.38
CA ASN A 709 -33.89 34.56 13.77
C ASN A 709 -34.92 33.41 13.70
N LEU A 710 -34.55 32.25 13.11
CA LEU A 710 -35.37 31.04 13.14
C LEU A 710 -35.34 30.35 14.50
N HIS A 711 -34.31 30.65 15.32
CA HIS A 711 -34.29 30.18 16.69
C HIS A 711 -35.29 30.88 17.58
N TYR A 712 -35.64 30.22 18.66
CA TYR A 712 -36.52 30.77 19.67
C TYR A 712 -35.91 32.05 20.29
N GLU A 713 -36.61 33.21 20.19
CA GLU A 713 -36.08 34.53 20.51
C GLU A 713 -35.61 34.71 21.97
N MET A 714 -36.12 33.91 22.90
CA MET A 714 -35.77 34.01 24.33
C MET A 714 -34.65 33.05 24.75
N LEU A 715 -33.92 32.46 23.81
CA LEU A 715 -32.69 31.73 24.15
C LEU A 715 -31.57 32.71 24.47
N SER A 716 -30.84 32.44 25.53
CA SER A 716 -29.65 33.20 25.89
C SER A 716 -28.48 33.01 24.93
N SER A 717 -28.45 31.88 24.24
CA SER A 717 -27.44 31.49 23.24
C SER A 717 -28.01 30.45 22.31
N THR A 718 -27.67 30.50 21.03
CA THR A 718 -27.96 29.47 20.01
C THR A 718 -26.86 28.45 19.88
N SER A 719 -25.75 28.60 20.63
CA SER A 719 -24.60 27.68 20.57
C SER A 719 -25.00 26.31 21.16
N GLY A 720 -24.83 25.25 20.38
CA GLY A 720 -25.21 23.89 20.77
C GLY A 720 -26.73 23.60 20.70
N VAL A 721 -27.48 24.47 20.03
CA VAL A 721 -28.94 24.31 19.86
C VAL A 721 -29.25 24.14 18.39
N SER A 722 -29.91 23.03 18.03
CA SER A 722 -30.32 22.78 16.65
C SER A 722 -31.58 23.54 16.27
N LEU A 723 -31.76 23.77 14.98
CA LEU A 723 -33.02 24.18 14.38
C LEU A 723 -33.83 22.98 13.99
N GLU A 724 -35.03 22.86 14.51
CA GLU A 724 -35.97 21.76 14.23
C GLU A 724 -37.14 22.24 13.36
N ARG A 725 -37.53 21.43 12.41
CA ARG A 725 -38.76 21.56 11.65
C ARG A 725 -39.96 21.21 12.54
N ILE A 726 -41.03 22.01 12.49
CA ILE A 726 -42.21 21.80 13.30
C ILE A 726 -43.19 20.85 12.65
N ASN A 727 -43.38 20.90 11.32
CA ASN A 727 -44.31 20.04 10.59
C ASN A 727 -43.78 19.63 9.23
N PHE A 728 -43.91 18.34 8.89
CA PHE A 728 -43.39 17.79 7.65
C PHE A 728 -44.13 18.26 6.39
N ASP A 729 -45.41 18.62 6.49
CA ASP A 729 -46.24 19.00 5.35
C ASP A 729 -46.17 20.51 5.02
N VAL A 730 -45.57 21.29 5.88
CA VAL A 730 -45.34 22.71 5.68
C VAL A 730 -44.01 22.94 4.95
N SER A 731 -43.98 23.86 3.98
CA SER A 731 -42.79 24.16 3.18
C SER A 731 -41.53 24.41 4.03
N THR A 732 -40.39 23.92 3.58
CA THR A 732 -39.06 24.12 4.18
C THR A 732 -38.71 25.61 4.27
N GLN A 733 -39.19 26.47 3.32
CA GLN A 733 -38.92 27.87 3.28
C GLN A 733 -39.87 28.73 4.14
N ASN A 734 -40.83 28.10 4.81
CA ASN A 734 -41.67 28.83 5.75
C ASN A 734 -40.97 29.05 7.08
N ASN A 735 -40.58 30.27 7.39
CA ASN A 735 -39.85 30.61 8.60
C ASN A 735 -40.58 30.23 9.89
N HIS A 736 -41.91 30.17 9.88
CA HIS A 736 -42.70 29.72 11.01
C HIS A 736 -42.74 28.21 11.20
N ASN A 737 -42.15 27.43 10.28
CA ASN A 737 -42.00 25.98 10.37
C ASN A 737 -40.69 25.56 11.04
N TRP A 738 -39.94 26.53 11.59
CA TRP A 738 -38.67 26.28 12.24
C TRP A 738 -38.59 26.90 13.61
N THR A 739 -37.99 26.20 14.56
CA THR A 739 -37.72 26.70 15.90
C THR A 739 -36.55 25.94 16.53
N SER A 740 -36.13 26.35 17.73
CA SER A 740 -35.07 25.71 18.49
C SER A 740 -35.50 24.35 19.06
N ALA A 741 -34.63 23.37 19.04
CA ALA A 741 -34.83 22.15 19.82
C ALA A 741 -35.02 22.46 21.31
N ALA A 742 -35.87 21.66 21.97
CA ALA A 742 -36.17 21.83 23.37
C ALA A 742 -34.99 21.54 24.29
N ALA A 743 -34.88 22.26 25.39
CA ALA A 743 -33.88 21.94 26.43
C ALA A 743 -34.12 20.55 27.05
N THR A 744 -35.36 20.11 27.09
CA THR A 744 -35.74 18.79 27.61
C THR A 744 -35.28 17.64 26.75
N SER A 745 -34.94 17.87 25.46
CA SER A 745 -34.34 16.92 24.55
C SER A 745 -32.79 17.09 24.45
N GLY A 746 -32.19 17.93 25.28
CA GLY A 746 -30.76 18.21 25.21
C GLY A 746 -30.37 19.15 24.06
N TYR A 747 -31.32 19.97 23.55
CA TYR A 747 -31.12 20.91 22.46
C TYR A 747 -30.81 20.31 21.08
N GLY A 748 -31.18 19.04 20.88
CA GLY A 748 -31.10 18.35 19.59
C GLY A 748 -31.79 16.98 19.65
N THR A 749 -32.24 16.49 18.48
CA THR A 749 -32.98 15.22 18.34
C THR A 749 -32.44 14.38 17.16
N PRO A 750 -31.10 14.19 17.05
CA PRO A 750 -30.54 13.51 15.88
C PRO A 750 -31.01 12.05 15.78
N GLY A 751 -31.64 11.70 14.66
CA GLY A 751 -32.07 10.33 14.31
C GLY A 751 -33.48 9.96 14.78
N TYR A 752 -34.23 10.90 15.37
CA TYR A 752 -35.60 10.63 15.83
C TYR A 752 -36.49 11.86 15.72
N LYS A 753 -37.75 11.75 16.10
CA LYS A 753 -38.79 12.79 15.96
C LYS A 753 -38.39 14.05 16.70
N ASN A 754 -38.45 15.18 16.02
CA ASN A 754 -38.15 16.51 16.57
C ASN A 754 -38.97 16.81 17.85
N SER A 755 -38.33 17.46 18.81
CA SER A 755 -38.93 17.80 20.09
C SER A 755 -40.12 18.79 19.97
N GLN A 756 -40.13 19.62 18.91
CA GLN A 756 -41.16 20.61 18.59
C GLN A 756 -42.14 20.15 17.51
N TYR A 757 -42.06 18.90 17.04
CA TYR A 757 -42.95 18.40 16.00
C TYR A 757 -44.41 18.43 16.39
N THR A 758 -45.30 18.92 15.52
CA THR A 758 -46.75 18.91 15.72
C THR A 758 -47.50 18.39 14.49
N ASP A 759 -48.45 17.51 14.73
CA ASP A 759 -49.52 17.20 13.79
C ASP A 759 -50.55 18.33 13.92
N LEU A 760 -51.10 18.85 12.83
CA LEU A 760 -52.11 19.90 12.83
C LEU A 760 -53.46 19.52 13.47
N ILE A 761 -53.50 18.49 14.35
CA ILE A 761 -54.68 18.01 15.04
C ILE A 761 -54.81 18.77 16.38
N ASP A 762 -55.94 19.38 16.60
CA ASP A 762 -56.32 20.08 17.82
C ASP A 762 -56.31 19.11 19.03
N SER A 763 -55.21 19.03 19.77
CA SER A 763 -55.05 18.24 20.99
C SER A 763 -55.01 19.18 22.19
N GLN A 764 -55.57 18.76 23.34
CA GLN A 764 -55.46 19.57 24.59
C GLN A 764 -54.15 19.24 25.29
N ASP A 765 -53.61 20.20 26.02
CA ASP A 765 -52.44 19.97 26.87
C ASP A 765 -52.76 18.94 27.94
N ILE A 766 -51.90 17.91 28.08
CA ILE A 766 -52.11 16.84 29.05
C ILE A 766 -50.90 16.77 29.98
N ILE A 767 -51.15 16.86 31.29
CA ILE A 767 -50.11 16.64 32.32
C ILE A 767 -50.56 15.43 33.17
N THR A 768 -49.70 14.41 33.19
CA THR A 768 -49.91 13.21 34.00
C THR A 768 -48.79 13.00 35.00
N VAL A 769 -49.09 12.44 36.15
CA VAL A 769 -48.11 12.06 37.20
C VAL A 769 -48.41 10.58 37.54
N THR A 770 -47.46 9.71 37.43
CA THR A 770 -47.66 8.29 37.68
C THR A 770 -46.44 7.67 38.36
N PRO A 771 -46.58 6.90 39.45
CA PRO A 771 -47.82 6.68 40.17
C PRO A 771 -48.32 7.86 41.02
N ASP A 772 -49.54 7.84 41.47
CA ASP A 772 -50.11 8.88 42.36
C ASP A 772 -49.53 8.82 43.80
N ILE A 773 -48.88 7.71 44.16
CA ILE A 773 -48.22 7.49 45.45
C ILE A 773 -46.83 6.88 45.19
N ILE A 774 -45.79 7.50 45.73
CA ILE A 774 -44.42 6.99 45.72
C ILE A 774 -44.00 6.50 47.12
N SER A 775 -43.08 5.57 47.16
CA SER A 775 -42.43 5.05 48.36
C SER A 775 -40.91 5.04 48.13
N PRO A 776 -40.22 6.18 48.31
CA PRO A 776 -38.80 6.33 47.92
C PRO A 776 -37.86 5.69 48.94
N ASN A 777 -37.94 4.37 49.08
CA ASN A 777 -37.17 3.49 49.97
C ASN A 777 -36.08 2.68 49.26
N ASN A 778 -35.93 2.82 47.91
CA ASN A 778 -35.01 2.13 47.05
C ASN A 778 -35.21 0.61 46.97
N ASP A 779 -36.47 0.16 47.10
CA ASP A 779 -36.81 -1.27 46.93
C ASP A 779 -37.15 -1.66 45.47
N GLY A 780 -37.12 -0.70 44.55
CA GLY A 780 -37.38 -0.88 43.12
C GLY A 780 -38.85 -0.77 42.76
N PHE A 781 -39.74 -0.48 43.74
CA PHE A 781 -41.18 -0.35 43.50
C PHE A 781 -41.72 1.02 43.92
N ASN A 782 -42.16 1.81 42.92
CA ASN A 782 -42.70 3.14 43.12
C ASN A 782 -41.73 4.11 43.86
N ASP A 783 -40.46 3.97 43.68
CA ASP A 783 -39.42 4.82 44.28
C ASP A 783 -39.46 6.28 43.78
N TYR A 784 -40.02 6.47 42.58
CA TYR A 784 -40.18 7.80 41.98
C TYR A 784 -41.45 7.93 41.18
N ALA A 785 -41.90 9.14 40.98
CA ALA A 785 -42.99 9.48 40.08
C ALA A 785 -42.46 9.94 38.74
N THR A 786 -43.00 9.42 37.65
CA THR A 786 -42.86 9.93 36.29
C THR A 786 -43.92 11.00 36.03
N ILE A 787 -43.47 12.17 35.59
CA ILE A 787 -44.27 13.33 35.24
C ILE A 787 -44.17 13.49 33.71
N ARG A 788 -45.30 13.34 33.01
CA ARG A 788 -45.36 13.57 31.56
C ARG A 788 -46.14 14.85 31.29
N CYS A 789 -45.54 15.76 30.52
CA CYS A 789 -46.15 16.99 30.09
C CYS A 789 -46.23 17.02 28.57
N GLN A 790 -47.44 16.89 28.02
CA GLN A 790 -47.73 17.01 26.59
C GLN A 790 -48.39 18.35 26.30
N PHE A 791 -47.79 19.10 25.37
CA PHE A 791 -48.30 20.44 24.99
C PHE A 791 -48.86 20.43 23.57
N ASN A 792 -49.97 21.11 23.36
CA ASN A 792 -50.58 21.30 22.05
C ASN A 792 -49.75 22.26 21.15
N GLU A 793 -49.13 23.27 21.77
CA GLU A 793 -48.34 24.29 21.05
C GLU A 793 -46.86 24.09 21.30
N GLU A 794 -46.07 24.57 20.37
CA GLU A 794 -44.58 24.62 20.46
C GLU A 794 -44.11 25.73 21.38
N ASN A 795 -42.83 25.71 21.69
CA ASN A 795 -42.11 26.76 22.42
C ASN A 795 -42.69 27.07 23.81
N ASN A 796 -43.27 26.10 24.49
CA ASN A 796 -43.71 26.26 25.87
C ASN A 796 -42.51 26.29 26.81
N ARG A 797 -42.54 27.24 27.74
CA ARG A 797 -41.60 27.29 28.87
C ARG A 797 -42.31 26.80 30.12
N LEU A 798 -41.68 25.85 30.82
CA LEU A 798 -42.27 25.16 31.96
C LEU A 798 -41.47 25.38 33.23
N THR A 799 -42.16 25.63 34.32
CA THR A 799 -41.65 25.57 35.69
C THR A 799 -42.45 24.56 36.48
N ILE A 800 -41.76 23.56 37.10
CA ILE A 800 -42.38 22.56 37.97
C ILE A 800 -41.86 22.78 39.38
N ARG A 801 -42.77 23.07 40.32
CA ARG A 801 -42.43 23.20 41.74
C ARG A 801 -43.25 22.17 42.55
N ILE A 802 -42.60 21.62 43.55
CA ILE A 802 -43.22 20.71 44.49
C ILE A 802 -43.40 21.45 45.80
N LEU A 803 -44.62 21.46 46.29
CA LEU A 803 -44.98 22.17 47.50
C LEU A 803 -45.52 21.17 48.55
N ASN A 804 -45.27 21.47 49.81
CA ASN A 804 -45.92 20.78 50.91
C ASN A 804 -47.38 21.28 51.08
N ARG A 805 -48.16 20.67 51.99
CA ARG A 805 -49.54 21.03 52.33
C ARG A 805 -49.73 22.48 52.80
N HIS A 806 -48.66 23.15 53.22
CA HIS A 806 -48.67 24.55 53.67
C HIS A 806 -48.30 25.52 52.52
N GLY A 807 -48.08 25.01 51.28
CA GLY A 807 -47.78 25.83 50.13
C GLY A 807 -46.29 26.27 50.04
N GLN A 808 -45.40 25.72 50.89
CA GLN A 808 -43.97 25.96 50.84
C GLN A 808 -43.30 25.14 49.76
N ILE A 809 -42.39 25.76 48.99
CA ILE A 809 -41.63 25.05 47.93
C ILE A 809 -40.62 24.12 48.58
N ILE A 810 -40.75 22.81 48.30
CA ILE A 810 -39.85 21.77 48.77
C ILE A 810 -38.78 21.46 47.73
N ASN A 811 -39.22 21.44 46.46
CA ASN A 811 -38.33 21.19 45.34
C ASN A 811 -38.74 21.98 44.10
N SER A 812 -37.76 22.36 43.26
CA SER A 812 -37.98 22.98 41.95
C SER A 812 -37.34 22.06 40.91
N LEU A 813 -38.13 21.14 40.31
CA LEU A 813 -37.64 20.18 39.32
C LEU A 813 -37.12 20.89 38.04
N THR A 814 -37.84 21.93 37.63
CA THR A 814 -37.43 22.82 36.53
C THR A 814 -37.81 24.26 36.81
N ASN A 815 -37.09 25.20 36.19
CA ASN A 815 -37.38 26.61 36.28
C ASN A 815 -37.27 27.26 34.90
N ASN A 816 -38.40 27.60 34.28
CA ASN A 816 -38.51 28.30 33.00
C ASN A 816 -37.78 27.62 31.85
N ILE A 817 -37.80 26.29 31.81
CA ILE A 817 -37.13 25.50 30.77
C ILE A 817 -37.98 25.52 29.49
N LEU A 818 -37.32 25.59 28.32
CA LEU A 818 -37.96 25.42 27.03
C LEU A 818 -38.28 23.92 26.83
N CYS A 819 -39.55 23.62 26.56
CA CYS A 819 -40.08 22.31 26.40
C CYS A 819 -40.38 21.94 24.95
N GLY A 820 -40.21 20.69 24.61
CA GLY A 820 -40.79 20.09 23.42
C GLY A 820 -42.26 19.79 23.56
N LYS A 821 -42.87 19.13 22.57
CA LYS A 821 -44.28 18.71 22.59
C LYS A 821 -44.59 17.65 23.63
N ASP A 822 -43.63 16.75 23.91
CA ASP A 822 -43.78 15.66 24.89
C ASP A 822 -42.54 15.61 25.79
N ASN A 823 -42.72 15.79 27.09
CA ASN A 823 -41.62 15.96 28.03
C ASN A 823 -41.81 15.05 29.23
N PHE A 824 -40.74 14.52 29.78
CA PHE A 824 -40.72 13.63 30.93
C PHE A 824 -39.81 14.17 32.02
N PHE A 825 -40.29 14.15 33.23
CA PHE A 825 -39.55 14.49 34.44
C PHE A 825 -39.77 13.41 35.48
N THR A 826 -38.88 13.33 36.45
CA THR A 826 -39.01 12.38 37.57
C THR A 826 -38.86 13.10 38.89
N TRP A 827 -39.58 12.61 39.91
CA TRP A 827 -39.40 13.06 41.27
C TRP A 827 -39.34 11.84 42.18
N ASP A 828 -38.26 11.74 42.96
CA ASP A 828 -37.92 10.62 43.86
C ASP A 828 -38.24 10.94 45.34
N GLY A 829 -39.06 11.96 45.61
CA GLY A 829 -39.34 12.41 46.99
C GLY A 829 -38.21 13.28 47.56
N GLY A 830 -37.19 13.74 46.73
CA GLY A 830 -36.11 14.60 47.19
C GLY A 830 -36.52 16.06 47.33
N THR A 831 -35.88 16.77 48.30
CA THR A 831 -35.91 18.26 48.44
C THR A 831 -34.79 18.90 47.57
N ASN A 832 -34.79 20.24 47.44
CA ASN A 832 -33.70 20.99 46.79
C ASN A 832 -32.30 20.74 47.43
N TRP A 833 -32.25 20.20 48.64
CA TRP A 833 -31.01 19.90 49.37
C TRP A 833 -30.65 18.43 49.39
N GLY A 834 -31.41 17.59 48.65
CA GLY A 834 -31.12 16.15 48.51
C GLY A 834 -31.71 15.30 49.67
N GLU A 835 -32.38 15.87 50.59
CA GLU A 835 -33.05 15.14 51.67
C GLU A 835 -34.38 14.55 51.19
N LYS A 836 -34.79 13.38 51.64
CA LYS A 836 -36.10 12.81 51.38
C LYS A 836 -37.19 13.50 52.21
N VAL A 837 -38.31 13.75 51.55
CA VAL A 837 -39.46 14.36 52.26
C VAL A 837 -40.14 13.35 53.17
N SER A 838 -40.87 13.86 54.19
CA SER A 838 -41.68 13.03 55.07
C SER A 838 -42.89 12.45 54.36
N MET A 839 -43.46 11.38 54.94
CA MET A 839 -44.74 10.78 54.52
C MET A 839 -45.84 11.85 54.65
N ASP A 840 -46.39 12.33 53.55
CA ASP A 840 -47.45 13.29 53.43
C ASP A 840 -47.96 13.43 51.99
N MET A 841 -48.93 14.33 51.78
CA MET A 841 -49.41 14.73 50.45
C MET A 841 -48.64 15.98 49.99
N TYR A 842 -48.16 15.94 48.74
CA TYR A 842 -47.44 17.03 48.09
C TYR A 842 -48.20 17.51 46.87
N ILE A 843 -47.99 18.78 46.48
CA ILE A 843 -48.59 19.41 45.33
C ILE A 843 -47.53 19.68 44.31
N LEU A 844 -47.66 19.13 43.12
CA LEU A 844 -46.87 19.49 41.96
C LEU A 844 -47.57 20.65 41.27
N LYS A 845 -46.93 21.81 41.21
CA LYS A 845 -47.41 23.00 40.54
C LYS A 845 -46.68 23.17 39.23
N PHE A 846 -47.43 23.16 38.12
CA PHE A 846 -46.96 23.34 36.76
C PHE A 846 -47.37 24.73 36.30
N GLU A 847 -46.39 25.59 36.03
CA GLU A 847 -46.58 26.91 35.41
C GLU A 847 -45.91 26.93 34.07
N TYR A 848 -46.68 27.08 32.99
CA TYR A 848 -46.09 27.13 31.63
C TYR A 848 -46.73 28.22 30.81
N TRP A 849 -45.97 28.70 29.84
CA TRP A 849 -46.36 29.79 28.95
C TRP A 849 -45.60 29.66 27.61
N ASN A 850 -46.18 30.26 26.55
CA ASN A 850 -45.60 30.26 25.20
C ASN A 850 -45.52 31.69 24.64
N ASN A 851 -44.96 31.85 23.45
CA ASN A 851 -44.81 33.14 22.76
C ASN A 851 -46.17 33.79 22.37
N ASN A 852 -47.24 33.01 22.27
CA ASN A 852 -48.58 33.48 21.98
C ASN A 852 -49.24 34.15 23.21
N GLY A 853 -48.50 34.28 24.30
CA GLY A 853 -48.99 34.88 25.55
C GLY A 853 -49.92 34.00 26.39
N ILE A 854 -50.06 32.74 26.01
CA ILE A 854 -50.84 31.75 26.76
C ILE A 854 -50.06 31.38 28.01
N LYS A 855 -50.59 31.71 29.18
CA LYS A 855 -50.06 31.27 30.47
C LYS A 855 -51.06 30.37 31.16
N LYS A 856 -50.61 29.16 31.51
CA LYS A 856 -51.41 28.18 32.24
C LYS A 856 -50.74 27.77 33.54
N CYS A 857 -51.58 27.44 34.53
CA CYS A 857 -51.15 26.92 35.82
C CYS A 857 -52.00 25.68 36.14
N ILE A 858 -51.35 24.51 36.29
CA ILE A 858 -52.01 23.25 36.62
C ILE A 858 -51.40 22.74 37.93
N GLN A 859 -52.22 22.11 38.76
CA GLN A 859 -51.77 21.44 40.00
C GLN A 859 -52.21 19.99 40.00
N LYS A 860 -51.32 19.13 40.44
CA LYS A 860 -51.53 17.70 40.68
C LYS A 860 -51.08 17.34 42.08
N SER A 861 -51.77 16.44 42.74
CA SER A 861 -51.34 15.92 44.05
C SER A 861 -50.61 14.61 43.91
N ILE A 862 -49.66 14.37 44.80
CA ILE A 862 -48.93 13.11 44.91
C ILE A 862 -48.72 12.74 46.39
N GLY A 863 -48.92 11.50 46.74
CA GLY A 863 -48.60 10.98 48.07
C GLY A 863 -47.18 10.46 48.16
N VAL A 864 -46.53 10.67 49.31
CA VAL A 864 -45.29 9.97 49.66
C VAL A 864 -45.56 9.10 50.88
N LYS A 865 -45.21 7.82 50.77
CA LYS A 865 -45.45 6.80 51.77
C LYS A 865 -44.16 6.34 52.41
#